data_25dc9f0df475ed557f150999569b86f3
#
_entry.id   25dc9f0df475ed557f150999569b86f3
#
_cell.length_a   1.000
_cell.length_b   1.000
_cell.length_c   1.000
_cell.angle_alpha   90.00
_cell.angle_beta   90.00
_cell.angle_gamma   90.00
#
_symmetry.space_group_name_H-M   'P 1'
#
loop_
_entity.id
_entity.type
_entity.pdbx_description
1 polymer ?
#
loop_
_entity_poly.entity_id
_entity_poly.type
_entity_poly.pdbx_seq_one_letter_code
_entity_poly.pdbx_strand_id
1 'polypeptide(L)'
;MKYLILILLFIFNINLYSQSYLIKELIGGIWVTSRVEITNSSLTNITTNEGKPKEPIKVNNNIITSEDIDRMGFKNAGEVLANQPGFVNKGNYMGNETVDPAGANADNIKIYINGVLMNTAKGNADAGVDLRRIPANLIESIEIIGNSIYITTKTPLNDILLISLSYGSYNTIRPSILFSRNFDNKHVFTFTADSYYSDANYYYDFINQWGDRIKGYLHDNRQLIINSSANYKYLLPNKDYIRAFVNISFNNSAAQYRIPPIAETDSWFNFTTLVSSLSYNGFSDILNYDINLSYLYDSFVDRPFYSNGKFASDYKSHAVSLNFSLNRMDEFLPNLITMFNKITPEYRFDILTEEKNAILTNYPTSPQRHSISIKYETQISFGYWNEDTPIFTLLPFIKYEYQLDYLNGYKNRNYLAYNGAFNLNFYKGYSLYFSYLHDYTAPTFNDLYYGDFGNINLKAEDYNQILTKLTLEPITNLKIEVSYSYTVYSNKIIWYGLKPENVDIAKSHIVNANIGYEIPFLTYNKIKAKVGYSYQLAYMGKNKLPKIGMPEDVISVLLGYDFISENNILTSLSLNIYYIYSTKRYITEIKIGEDFHDFNISFYSIWFKHLIISTHFKNIFNKTPILSTYSVAKPFTWEIELGYNF
;
A
#
# COMPACT_ATOMS: atom_id res chain seq x y z
N MET A 1 31.47 -15.98 9.49
CA MET A 1 31.78 -14.63 10.04
C MET A 1 33.06 -14.02 9.49
N LYS A 2 34.26 -14.66 9.51
CA LYS A 2 35.51 -14.10 8.94
C LYS A 2 35.38 -13.73 7.44
N TYR A 3 34.74 -14.55 6.62
CA TYR A 3 34.57 -14.27 5.18
C TYR A 3 33.57 -13.17 4.88
N LEU A 4 32.55 -12.99 5.74
CA LEU A 4 31.58 -11.92 5.60
C LEU A 4 32.22 -10.54 5.87
N ILE A 5 33.10 -10.48 6.86
CA ILE A 5 33.88 -9.27 7.18
C ILE A 5 34.89 -8.93 6.06
N LEU A 6 35.49 -9.94 5.43
CA LEU A 6 36.37 -9.75 4.27
C LEU A 6 35.62 -9.23 3.02
N ILE A 7 34.41 -9.73 2.77
CA ILE A 7 33.54 -9.24 1.68
C ILE A 7 33.12 -7.79 1.96
N LEU A 8 32.76 -7.46 3.20
CA LEU A 8 32.43 -6.10 3.60
C LEU A 8 33.62 -5.15 3.46
N LEU A 9 34.84 -5.58 3.83
CA LEU A 9 36.08 -4.79 3.66
C LEU A 9 36.45 -4.61 2.18
N PHE A 10 36.18 -5.58 1.33
CA PHE A 10 36.42 -5.49 -0.11
C PHE A 10 35.44 -4.53 -0.81
N ILE A 11 34.17 -4.52 -0.39
CA ILE A 11 33.13 -3.63 -0.92
C ILE A 11 33.40 -2.15 -0.56
N PHE A 12 34.01 -1.87 0.60
CA PHE A 12 34.21 -0.49 1.08
C PHE A 12 35.60 0.07 0.86
N ASN A 13 36.56 -0.70 0.32
CA ASN A 13 37.97 -0.28 0.20
C ASN A 13 38.39 0.23 -1.20
N ILE A 14 37.48 0.52 -2.09
CA ILE A 14 37.78 1.03 -3.43
C ILE A 14 37.66 2.56 -3.42
N ASN A 15 38.81 3.26 -3.50
CA ASN A 15 38.87 4.71 -3.67
C ASN A 15 38.50 5.13 -5.08
N LEU A 16 37.47 5.99 -5.25
CA LEU A 16 37.14 6.57 -6.54
C LEU A 16 36.70 8.04 -6.49
N TYR A 17 37.04 8.73 -7.55
CA TYR A 17 36.83 10.16 -7.79
C TYR A 17 35.36 10.47 -8.11
N SER A 18 34.86 11.61 -7.58
CA SER A 18 33.52 12.07 -7.82
C SER A 18 33.43 13.05 -9.00
N GLN A 19 32.39 12.93 -9.79
CA GLN A 19 31.88 14.00 -10.67
C GLN A 19 30.36 14.07 -10.60
N SER A 20 29.83 15.32 -10.66
CA SER A 20 28.44 15.68 -10.49
C SER A 20 27.58 15.52 -11.75
N TYR A 21 26.33 15.02 -11.62
CA TYR A 21 25.36 14.93 -12.72
C TYR A 21 23.93 15.34 -12.34
N LEU A 22 23.18 15.75 -13.36
CA LEU A 22 21.83 16.31 -13.31
C LEU A 22 20.73 15.27 -13.04
N ILE A 23 19.76 15.62 -12.21
CA ILE A 23 18.57 14.79 -11.90
C ILE A 23 17.41 15.21 -12.79
N LYS A 24 16.69 14.23 -13.34
CA LYS A 24 15.39 14.42 -14.00
C LYS A 24 14.30 13.79 -13.13
N GLU A 25 13.34 14.57 -12.69
CA GLU A 25 12.16 14.09 -11.98
C GLU A 25 10.98 13.86 -12.91
N LEU A 26 10.23 12.79 -12.67
CA LEU A 26 8.97 12.50 -13.33
C LEU A 26 7.85 13.11 -12.50
N ILE A 27 7.37 14.27 -12.87
CA ILE A 27 6.18 14.90 -12.28
C ILE A 27 5.02 14.72 -13.24
N GLY A 28 3.96 14.00 -12.82
CA GLY A 28 2.72 13.87 -13.57
C GLY A 28 2.83 13.12 -14.90
N GLY A 29 3.70 12.10 -15.01
CA GLY A 29 3.81 11.28 -16.23
C GLY A 29 4.49 11.97 -17.42
N ILE A 30 5.01 13.19 -17.25
CA ILE A 30 5.79 13.92 -18.25
C ILE A 30 7.25 13.93 -17.81
N TRP A 31 8.14 13.45 -18.68
CA TRP A 31 9.56 13.70 -18.54
C TRP A 31 9.83 15.18 -18.71
N VAL A 32 9.81 15.92 -17.61
CA VAL A 32 10.24 17.30 -17.64
C VAL A 32 11.77 17.32 -17.58
N THR A 33 12.38 17.43 -18.74
CA THR A 33 13.74 17.97 -18.82
C THR A 33 13.63 19.45 -18.52
N SER A 34 13.40 19.81 -17.30
CA SER A 34 13.54 21.18 -16.90
C SER A 34 14.80 21.29 -16.06
N ARG A 35 15.71 22.08 -16.54
CA ARG A 35 16.27 23.07 -15.63
C ARG A 35 15.07 23.81 -15.06
N VAL A 36 14.40 23.23 -14.11
CA VAL A 36 13.46 23.97 -13.31
C VAL A 36 14.34 24.76 -12.36
N GLU A 37 14.67 25.93 -12.77
CA GLU A 37 14.85 27.02 -11.83
C GLU A 37 13.47 27.18 -11.16
N ILE A 38 13.18 26.30 -10.19
CA ILE A 38 12.05 26.50 -9.28
C ILE A 38 12.48 27.61 -8.35
N THR A 39 12.16 28.81 -8.76
CA THR A 39 12.49 30.05 -8.07
C THR A 39 11.83 30.18 -6.69
N ASN A 40 11.13 29.17 -6.18
CA ASN A 40 10.36 29.29 -4.93
C ASN A 40 10.50 28.17 -3.91
N SER A 41 11.50 27.30 -4.00
CA SER A 41 11.79 26.43 -2.86
C SER A 41 13.32 26.26 -2.69
N SER A 42 13.87 27.02 -1.81
CA SER A 42 15.27 26.84 -1.40
C SER A 42 15.54 25.47 -0.80
N LEU A 43 14.52 24.74 -0.30
CA LEU A 43 14.65 23.36 0.16
C LEU A 43 14.78 22.35 -0.99
N THR A 44 14.10 22.55 -2.12
CA THR A 44 14.30 21.75 -3.34
C THR A 44 15.66 22.06 -3.97
N ASN A 45 16.05 23.33 -4.00
CA ASN A 45 17.37 23.75 -4.52
C ASN A 45 18.54 23.28 -3.65
N ILE A 46 18.35 23.16 -2.35
CA ILE A 46 19.37 22.63 -1.41
C ILE A 46 19.49 21.10 -1.53
N THR A 47 18.44 20.41 -1.93
CA THR A 47 18.47 18.94 -2.13
C THR A 47 18.82 18.54 -3.55
N THR A 48 18.89 19.46 -4.50
CA THR A 48 19.32 19.20 -5.86
C THR A 48 20.74 19.66 -6.10
N ASN A 49 21.55 18.79 -6.56
CA ASN A 49 22.63 18.99 -7.53
C ASN A 49 24.05 19.27 -7.08
N GLU A 50 24.37 19.51 -5.83
CA GLU A 50 25.80 19.51 -5.47
C GLU A 50 26.05 18.62 -4.26
N GLY A 51 26.60 17.42 -4.48
CA GLY A 51 27.11 16.52 -3.45
C GLY A 51 26.15 15.48 -2.91
N LYS A 52 24.98 15.23 -3.51
CA LYS A 52 24.20 14.02 -3.23
C LYS A 52 24.75 12.85 -4.05
N PRO A 53 25.00 11.69 -3.42
CA PRO A 53 25.20 10.46 -4.19
C PRO A 53 23.97 10.21 -5.07
N LYS A 54 24.18 9.72 -6.29
CA LYS A 54 23.09 9.35 -7.20
C LYS A 54 22.15 8.38 -6.49
N GLU A 55 20.84 8.60 -6.61
CA GLU A 55 19.86 7.62 -6.15
C GLU A 55 19.85 6.41 -7.09
N PRO A 56 19.52 5.20 -6.58
CA PRO A 56 19.38 4.03 -7.42
C PRO A 56 18.29 4.27 -8.47
N ILE A 57 18.52 3.78 -9.68
CA ILE A 57 17.55 3.89 -10.76
C ILE A 57 16.32 3.07 -10.38
N LYS A 58 15.16 3.69 -10.36
CA LYS A 58 13.89 2.98 -10.12
C LYS A 58 13.56 2.12 -11.32
N VAL A 59 13.65 0.80 -11.14
CA VAL A 59 13.38 -0.17 -12.17
C VAL A 59 12.04 -0.84 -11.89
N ASN A 60 11.10 -0.69 -12.81
CA ASN A 60 9.86 -1.47 -12.90
C ASN A 60 8.93 -1.43 -11.68
N ASN A 61 8.81 -0.30 -11.02
CA ASN A 61 7.92 -0.16 -9.87
C ASN A 61 6.48 0.12 -10.31
N ASN A 62 5.53 -0.61 -9.73
CA ASN A 62 4.12 -0.27 -9.80
C ASN A 62 3.87 0.86 -8.81
N ILE A 63 4.03 2.10 -9.26
CA ILE A 63 3.78 3.30 -8.45
C ILE A 63 2.44 3.90 -8.86
N ILE A 64 1.59 4.13 -7.85
CA ILE A 64 0.32 4.84 -7.98
C ILE A 64 0.52 6.19 -7.33
N THR A 65 0.34 7.28 -8.08
CA THR A 65 0.57 8.63 -7.62
C THR A 65 -0.67 9.24 -6.95
N SER A 66 -0.47 10.30 -6.15
CA SER A 66 -1.59 11.08 -5.60
C SER A 66 -2.53 11.60 -6.69
N GLU A 67 -1.98 11.99 -7.83
CA GLU A 67 -2.78 12.47 -8.97
C GLU A 67 -3.69 11.37 -9.55
N ASP A 68 -3.20 10.13 -9.66
CA ASP A 68 -4.02 8.98 -10.08
C ASP A 68 -5.13 8.70 -9.06
N ILE A 69 -4.81 8.77 -7.77
CA ILE A 69 -5.76 8.55 -6.67
C ILE A 69 -6.87 9.60 -6.69
N ASP A 70 -6.51 10.88 -6.79
CA ASP A 70 -7.44 12.00 -6.80
C ASP A 70 -8.36 11.95 -8.05
N ARG A 71 -7.80 11.60 -9.23
CA ARG A 71 -8.57 11.48 -10.48
C ARG A 71 -9.61 10.36 -10.43
N MET A 72 -9.28 9.24 -9.82
CA MET A 72 -10.21 8.11 -9.70
C MET A 72 -11.22 8.31 -8.57
N GLY A 73 -11.04 9.34 -7.75
CA GLY A 73 -11.92 9.64 -6.61
C GLY A 73 -11.85 8.61 -5.51
N PHE A 74 -10.72 7.92 -5.37
CA PHE A 74 -10.48 7.01 -4.26
C PHE A 74 -10.33 7.79 -2.95
N LYS A 75 -10.87 7.23 -1.87
CA LYS A 75 -10.95 7.92 -0.58
C LYS A 75 -9.96 7.40 0.46
N ASN A 76 -9.41 6.21 0.24
CA ASN A 76 -8.45 5.57 1.14
C ASN A 76 -7.56 4.58 0.36
N ALA A 77 -6.51 4.09 1.02
CA ALA A 77 -5.58 3.13 0.43
C ALA A 77 -6.25 1.78 0.08
N GLY A 78 -7.32 1.38 0.78
CA GLY A 78 -8.06 0.16 0.50
C GLY A 78 -8.75 0.21 -0.86
N GLU A 79 -9.45 1.31 -1.17
CA GLU A 79 -10.07 1.52 -2.48
C GLU A 79 -9.02 1.53 -3.61
N VAL A 80 -7.86 2.16 -3.37
CA VAL A 80 -6.77 2.20 -4.35
C VAL A 80 -6.28 0.80 -4.67
N LEU A 81 -5.94 0.02 -3.65
CA LEU A 81 -5.34 -1.31 -3.81
C LEU A 81 -6.35 -2.34 -4.33
N ALA A 82 -7.61 -2.29 -3.88
CA ALA A 82 -8.67 -3.18 -4.36
C ALA A 82 -8.94 -3.07 -5.87
N ASN A 83 -8.55 -1.96 -6.47
CA ASN A 83 -8.65 -1.72 -7.91
C ASN A 83 -7.36 -2.06 -8.68
N GLN A 84 -6.32 -2.59 -8.00
CA GLN A 84 -5.13 -3.06 -8.68
C GLN A 84 -5.24 -4.55 -9.05
N PRO A 85 -4.72 -4.96 -10.22
CA PRO A 85 -4.66 -6.36 -10.59
C PRO A 85 -3.92 -7.19 -9.52
N GLY A 86 -4.45 -8.36 -9.20
CA GLY A 86 -3.86 -9.26 -8.21
C GLY A 86 -4.27 -9.00 -6.77
N PHE A 87 -5.14 -8.01 -6.51
CA PHE A 87 -5.73 -7.76 -5.20
C PHE A 87 -7.24 -7.96 -5.21
N VAL A 88 -7.75 -8.45 -4.10
CA VAL A 88 -9.18 -8.65 -3.88
C VAL A 88 -9.58 -7.86 -2.65
N ASN A 89 -10.60 -7.02 -2.79
CA ASN A 89 -11.20 -6.40 -1.62
C ASN A 89 -11.88 -7.49 -0.77
N LYS A 90 -11.36 -7.69 0.42
CA LYS A 90 -11.94 -8.57 1.42
C LYS A 90 -12.42 -7.72 2.58
N GLY A 91 -13.68 -7.25 2.50
CA GLY A 91 -14.35 -6.82 3.71
C GLY A 91 -14.39 -8.00 4.69
N ASN A 92 -14.11 -7.77 5.95
CA ASN A 92 -14.34 -8.77 6.98
C ASN A 92 -15.62 -8.47 7.77
N TYR A 93 -16.02 -9.37 8.64
CA TYR A 93 -17.19 -9.20 9.50
C TYR A 93 -17.10 -7.97 10.44
N MET A 94 -15.89 -7.44 10.65
CA MET A 94 -15.66 -6.22 11.44
C MET A 94 -15.76 -4.94 10.59
N GLY A 95 -16.18 -5.05 9.32
CA GLY A 95 -16.30 -3.91 8.42
C GLY A 95 -14.97 -3.28 7.99
N ASN A 96 -13.83 -3.91 8.27
CA ASN A 96 -12.53 -3.42 7.81
C ASN A 96 -12.39 -3.55 6.29
N GLU A 97 -11.74 -2.59 5.66
CA GLU A 97 -11.29 -2.73 4.27
C GLU A 97 -9.87 -3.27 4.26
N THR A 98 -9.75 -4.56 4.02
CA THR A 98 -8.47 -5.22 3.79
C THR A 98 -8.41 -5.69 2.35
N VAL A 99 -7.22 -5.91 1.85
CA VAL A 99 -7.02 -6.49 0.53
C VAL A 99 -6.24 -7.78 0.65
N ASP A 100 -6.72 -8.82 0.00
CA ASP A 100 -6.00 -10.08 -0.13
C ASP A 100 -5.22 -10.07 -1.43
N PRO A 101 -3.93 -10.42 -1.44
CA PRO A 101 -3.24 -10.72 -2.68
C PRO A 101 -3.72 -12.05 -3.24
N ALA A 102 -3.62 -12.23 -4.55
CA ALA A 102 -3.97 -13.48 -5.19
C ALA A 102 -3.18 -14.65 -4.58
N GLY A 103 -3.90 -15.65 -4.08
CA GLY A 103 -3.32 -16.84 -3.43
C GLY A 103 -2.93 -16.68 -1.96
N ALA A 104 -3.10 -15.51 -1.35
CA ALA A 104 -2.76 -15.25 0.05
C ALA A 104 -3.90 -14.56 0.82
N ASN A 105 -3.69 -14.31 2.11
CA ASN A 105 -4.58 -13.54 2.96
C ASN A 105 -3.99 -12.15 3.21
N ALA A 106 -4.80 -11.22 3.72
CA ALA A 106 -4.38 -9.86 4.04
C ALA A 106 -3.20 -9.79 5.04
N ASP A 107 -3.07 -10.77 5.94
CA ASP A 107 -1.94 -10.86 6.88
C ASP A 107 -0.59 -11.12 6.21
N ASN A 108 -0.59 -11.61 4.96
CA ASN A 108 0.63 -11.82 4.19
C ASN A 108 1.17 -10.55 3.54
N ILE A 109 0.38 -9.48 3.52
CA ILE A 109 0.83 -8.19 2.98
C ILE A 109 1.54 -7.40 4.08
N LYS A 110 2.75 -6.94 3.79
CA LYS A 110 3.50 -6.02 4.64
C LYS A 110 3.21 -4.59 4.19
N ILE A 111 2.60 -3.77 5.05
CA ILE A 111 2.23 -2.40 4.74
C ILE A 111 3.14 -1.44 5.50
N TYR A 112 3.81 -0.56 4.78
CA TYR A 112 4.71 0.43 5.32
C TYR A 112 4.17 1.84 5.07
N ILE A 113 4.16 2.69 6.10
CA ILE A 113 3.92 4.13 5.97
C ILE A 113 5.19 4.86 6.35
N ASN A 114 5.77 5.61 5.41
CA ASN A 114 7.04 6.31 5.59
C ASN A 114 8.14 5.39 6.19
N GLY A 115 8.17 4.14 5.76
CA GLY A 115 9.12 3.12 6.24
C GLY A 115 8.74 2.42 7.54
N VAL A 116 7.64 2.78 8.20
CA VAL A 116 7.17 2.11 9.42
C VAL A 116 6.23 0.96 9.05
N LEU A 117 6.56 -0.27 9.45
CA LEU A 117 5.72 -1.44 9.26
C LEU A 117 4.47 -1.38 10.14
N MET A 118 3.28 -1.34 9.50
CA MET A 118 1.97 -1.25 10.14
C MET A 118 1.46 -2.58 10.70
N ASN A 119 1.97 -3.70 10.20
CA ASN A 119 1.59 -5.01 10.69
C ASN A 119 2.12 -5.23 12.11
N THR A 120 1.27 -5.67 13.03
CA THR A 120 1.67 -6.06 14.38
C THR A 120 1.89 -7.56 14.47
N ALA A 121 2.72 -8.00 15.41
CA ALA A 121 2.90 -9.42 15.68
C ALA A 121 1.63 -10.09 16.23
N LYS A 122 0.65 -9.32 16.72
CA LYS A 122 -0.64 -9.83 17.21
C LYS A 122 -1.35 -10.63 16.11
N GLY A 123 -1.44 -10.07 14.91
CA GLY A 123 -2.27 -10.58 13.83
C GLY A 123 -3.76 -10.61 14.23
N ASN A 124 -4.62 -10.63 13.25
CA ASN A 124 -6.04 -10.92 13.46
C ASN A 124 -6.40 -12.04 12.50
N ALA A 125 -7.14 -13.03 12.96
CA ALA A 125 -7.70 -14.03 12.06
C ALA A 125 -8.47 -13.30 10.93
N ASP A 126 -8.01 -13.42 9.71
CA ASP A 126 -8.57 -12.80 8.49
C ASP A 126 -8.49 -11.26 8.37
N ALA A 127 -7.87 -10.56 9.30
CA ALA A 127 -7.77 -9.10 9.25
C ALA A 127 -6.31 -8.64 9.19
N GLY A 128 -5.86 -8.30 8.00
CA GLY A 128 -4.66 -7.49 7.81
C GLY A 128 -4.86 -6.04 8.31
N VAL A 129 -4.00 -5.15 7.90
CA VAL A 129 -4.12 -3.71 8.22
C VAL A 129 -5.39 -3.13 7.61
N ASP A 130 -6.23 -2.47 8.41
CA ASP A 130 -7.39 -1.73 7.90
C ASP A 130 -6.94 -0.49 7.13
N LEU A 131 -7.06 -0.56 5.82
CA LEU A 131 -6.55 0.45 4.88
C LEU A 131 -7.39 1.74 4.84
N ARG A 132 -8.59 1.76 5.44
CA ARG A 132 -9.38 2.99 5.62
C ARG A 132 -8.72 3.99 6.56
N ARG A 133 -7.79 3.49 7.41
CA ARG A 133 -6.97 4.34 8.32
C ARG A 133 -5.92 5.18 7.59
N ILE A 134 -5.78 4.99 6.27
CA ILE A 134 -4.85 5.71 5.42
C ILE A 134 -5.66 6.45 4.36
N PRO A 135 -6.08 7.70 4.66
CA PRO A 135 -6.92 8.46 3.75
C PRO A 135 -6.15 8.92 2.51
N ALA A 136 -6.83 9.02 1.38
CA ALA A 136 -6.24 9.36 0.09
C ALA A 136 -5.52 10.72 0.11
N ASN A 137 -6.07 11.72 0.82
CA ASN A 137 -5.47 13.04 0.93
C ASN A 137 -4.11 13.07 1.65
N LEU A 138 -3.79 12.02 2.43
CA LEU A 138 -2.49 11.83 3.07
C LEU A 138 -1.44 11.25 2.10
N ILE A 139 -1.87 10.53 1.06
CA ILE A 139 -1.00 9.70 0.22
C ILE A 139 -0.35 10.55 -0.88
N GLU A 140 0.98 10.50 -0.96
CA GLU A 140 1.76 11.01 -2.10
C GLU A 140 1.92 9.93 -3.16
N SER A 141 2.27 8.72 -2.73
CA SER A 141 2.42 7.57 -3.63
C SER A 141 2.25 6.25 -2.89
N ILE A 142 1.83 5.24 -3.65
CA ILE A 142 1.82 3.83 -3.23
C ILE A 142 2.70 3.06 -4.18
N GLU A 143 3.68 2.32 -3.66
CA GLU A 143 4.56 1.43 -4.40
C GLU A 143 4.33 -0.02 -3.97
N ILE A 144 4.19 -0.93 -4.95
CA ILE A 144 3.91 -2.34 -4.70
C ILE A 144 5.09 -3.18 -5.17
N ILE A 145 5.74 -3.89 -4.22
CA ILE A 145 6.89 -4.77 -4.48
C ILE A 145 6.61 -6.14 -3.84
N GLY A 146 6.30 -7.14 -4.66
CA GLY A 146 5.90 -8.46 -4.16
C GLY A 146 4.71 -8.38 -3.20
N ASN A 147 4.90 -8.83 -1.97
CA ASN A 147 3.91 -8.75 -0.88
C ASN A 147 4.05 -7.48 -0.01
N SER A 148 4.88 -6.53 -0.41
CA SER A 148 5.13 -5.31 0.36
C SER A 148 4.53 -4.11 -0.34
N ILE A 149 3.81 -3.28 0.41
CA ILE A 149 3.17 -2.05 -0.03
C ILE A 149 3.81 -0.91 0.75
N TYR A 150 4.41 0.04 0.03
CA TYR A 150 5.08 1.20 0.59
C TYR A 150 4.25 2.43 0.30
N ILE A 151 3.76 3.09 1.34
CA ILE A 151 2.96 4.31 1.26
C ILE A 151 3.81 5.48 1.73
N THR A 152 4.01 6.44 0.84
CA THR A 152 4.65 7.70 1.15
C THR A 152 3.58 8.76 1.38
N THR A 153 3.74 9.55 2.46
CA THR A 153 2.78 10.61 2.78
C THR A 153 3.21 11.94 2.18
N LYS A 154 2.22 12.76 1.81
CA LYS A 154 2.42 14.11 1.28
C LYS A 154 3.25 14.97 2.25
N THR A 155 4.29 15.60 1.73
CA THR A 155 5.10 16.60 2.42
C THR A 155 5.38 17.78 1.48
N PRO A 156 4.34 18.58 1.16
CA PRO A 156 4.50 19.73 0.27
C PRO A 156 5.57 20.69 0.80
N LEU A 157 6.39 21.20 -0.09
CA LEU A 157 7.44 22.17 0.25
C LEU A 157 6.94 23.63 0.22
N ASN A 158 5.80 23.84 -0.42
CA ASN A 158 5.15 25.15 -0.50
C ASN A 158 4.17 25.34 0.66
N ASP A 159 3.93 26.59 1.00
CA ASP A 159 2.87 26.94 1.92
C ASP A 159 1.51 26.60 1.30
N ILE A 160 0.74 25.75 1.96
CA ILE A 160 -0.57 25.29 1.51
C ILE A 160 -1.51 25.26 2.71
N LEU A 161 -2.70 25.79 2.53
CA LEU A 161 -3.83 25.56 3.41
C LEU A 161 -5.04 25.16 2.57
N LEU A 162 -5.29 23.86 2.48
CA LEU A 162 -6.45 23.32 1.79
C LEU A 162 -7.46 22.84 2.83
N ILE A 163 -8.67 23.36 2.78
CA ILE A 163 -9.81 22.91 3.61
C ILE A 163 -10.87 22.40 2.66
N SER A 164 -11.39 21.20 2.88
CA SER A 164 -12.49 20.66 2.09
C SER A 164 -13.58 20.01 2.94
N LEU A 165 -14.77 19.95 2.36
CA LEU A 165 -15.92 19.28 2.92
C LEU A 165 -16.63 18.50 1.82
N SER A 166 -16.77 17.19 2.03
CA SER A 166 -17.59 16.36 1.16
C SER A 166 -18.91 16.00 1.82
N TYR A 167 -19.95 15.90 1.00
CA TYR A 167 -21.26 15.36 1.38
C TYR A 167 -21.74 14.38 0.31
N GLY A 168 -22.35 13.28 0.74
CA GLY A 168 -22.75 12.25 -0.22
C GLY A 168 -23.82 11.28 0.27
N SER A 169 -24.01 10.22 -0.49
CA SER A 169 -24.98 9.15 -0.21
C SER A 169 -24.84 8.62 1.22
N TYR A 170 -25.97 8.20 1.81
CA TYR A 170 -26.05 7.60 3.15
C TYR A 170 -25.58 8.54 4.27
N ASN A 171 -25.92 9.84 4.14
CA ASN A 171 -25.49 10.89 5.08
C ASN A 171 -23.95 10.93 5.27
N THR A 172 -23.23 10.62 4.19
CA THR A 172 -21.75 10.70 4.24
C THR A 172 -21.33 12.15 4.39
N ILE A 173 -20.50 12.43 5.40
CA ILE A 173 -19.87 13.74 5.63
C ILE A 173 -18.39 13.50 5.84
N ARG A 174 -17.55 14.28 5.10
CA ARG A 174 -16.10 14.14 5.15
C ARG A 174 -15.42 15.50 5.13
N PRO A 175 -15.16 16.13 6.29
CA PRO A 175 -14.27 17.27 6.38
C PRO A 175 -12.82 16.84 6.29
N SER A 176 -11.99 17.61 5.59
CA SER A 176 -10.54 17.41 5.55
C SER A 176 -9.77 18.73 5.55
N ILE A 177 -8.54 18.66 6.04
CA ILE A 177 -7.59 19.76 6.02
C ILE A 177 -6.20 19.25 5.66
N LEU A 178 -5.51 19.98 4.79
CA LEU A 178 -4.08 19.84 4.53
C LEU A 178 -3.45 21.20 4.76
N PHE A 179 -2.57 21.27 5.74
CA PHE A 179 -1.76 22.46 6.04
C PHE A 179 -0.29 22.11 5.86
N SER A 180 0.44 22.91 5.11
CA SER A 180 1.89 22.83 5.01
C SER A 180 2.49 24.22 5.07
N ARG A 181 3.56 24.39 5.81
CA ARG A 181 4.29 25.63 5.91
C ARG A 181 5.79 25.41 5.95
N ASN A 182 6.48 26.21 5.16
CA ASN A 182 7.93 26.26 5.09
C ASN A 182 8.44 27.50 5.84
N PHE A 183 9.14 27.31 6.94
CA PHE A 183 9.74 28.38 7.74
C PHE A 183 11.23 28.49 7.41
N ASP A 184 11.66 29.66 6.99
CA ASP A 184 13.08 29.99 6.77
C ASP A 184 13.83 28.99 5.87
N ASN A 185 13.14 28.28 5.01
CA ASN A 185 13.68 27.25 4.14
C ASN A 185 14.44 26.11 4.85
N LYS A 186 14.26 25.98 6.15
CA LYS A 186 14.88 24.94 6.98
C LYS A 186 13.88 24.05 7.67
N HIS A 187 12.71 24.59 7.98
CA HIS A 187 11.68 23.90 8.74
C HIS A 187 10.45 23.73 7.88
N VAL A 188 10.06 22.51 7.58
CA VAL A 188 8.81 22.21 6.89
C VAL A 188 7.90 21.48 7.86
N PHE A 189 6.74 22.03 8.11
CA PHE A 189 5.69 21.40 8.89
C PHE A 189 4.48 21.12 8.01
N THR A 190 4.01 19.87 8.00
CA THR A 190 2.80 19.47 7.29
C THR A 190 1.85 18.80 8.28
N PHE A 191 0.61 19.22 8.27
CA PHE A 191 -0.46 18.64 9.07
C PHE A 191 -1.62 18.26 8.14
N THR A 192 -2.16 17.05 8.32
CA THR A 192 -3.37 16.61 7.65
C THR A 192 -4.36 16.06 8.67
N ALA A 193 -5.63 16.36 8.48
CA ALA A 193 -6.70 15.68 9.17
C ALA A 193 -7.82 15.34 8.19
N ASP A 194 -8.43 14.19 8.39
CA ASP A 194 -9.54 13.68 7.60
C ASP A 194 -10.49 12.95 8.53
N SER A 195 -11.78 13.25 8.40
CA SER A 195 -12.82 12.55 9.16
C SER A 195 -13.88 12.07 8.19
N TYR A 196 -14.30 10.84 8.35
CA TYR A 196 -15.35 10.22 7.55
C TYR A 196 -16.46 9.75 8.48
N TYR A 197 -17.67 10.23 8.25
CA TYR A 197 -18.89 9.73 8.86
C TYR A 197 -19.85 9.28 7.78
N SER A 198 -20.52 8.15 7.99
CA SER A 198 -21.63 7.70 7.15
C SER A 198 -22.55 6.80 7.96
N ASP A 199 -23.86 6.91 7.74
CA ASP A 199 -24.81 5.92 8.26
C ASP A 199 -24.62 4.56 7.58
N ALA A 200 -24.10 4.56 6.34
CA ALA A 200 -23.83 3.38 5.52
C ALA A 200 -25.02 2.39 5.45
N ASN A 201 -26.24 2.89 5.61
CA ASN A 201 -27.48 2.13 5.53
C ASN A 201 -27.91 2.08 4.07
N TYR A 202 -27.94 0.89 3.46
CA TYR A 202 -28.28 0.75 2.05
C TYR A 202 -29.02 -0.54 1.74
N TYR A 203 -29.72 -0.52 0.62
CA TYR A 203 -30.41 -1.68 0.07
C TYR A 203 -29.42 -2.58 -0.66
N TYR A 204 -29.56 -3.90 -0.49
CA TYR A 204 -28.76 -4.91 -1.20
C TYR A 204 -29.68 -5.92 -1.91
N ASP A 205 -29.19 -6.42 -3.05
CA ASP A 205 -29.85 -7.42 -3.88
C ASP A 205 -28.77 -8.30 -4.53
N PHE A 206 -28.62 -9.53 -4.06
CA PHE A 206 -27.58 -10.45 -4.54
C PHE A 206 -28.07 -11.91 -4.52
N ILE A 207 -27.32 -12.77 -5.20
CA ILE A 207 -27.51 -14.23 -5.13
C ILE A 207 -26.58 -14.80 -4.05
N ASN A 208 -27.16 -15.49 -3.06
CA ASN A 208 -26.43 -16.09 -1.96
C ASN A 208 -25.72 -17.39 -2.37
N GLN A 209 -25.00 -17.98 -1.43
CA GLN A 209 -24.26 -19.23 -1.62
C GLN A 209 -25.14 -20.47 -1.92
N TRP A 210 -26.45 -20.40 -1.70
CA TRP A 210 -27.42 -21.48 -2.02
C TRP A 210 -28.12 -21.26 -3.34
N GLY A 211 -27.87 -20.13 -4.02
CA GLY A 211 -28.51 -19.76 -5.28
C GLY A 211 -29.79 -18.95 -5.11
N ASP A 212 -30.15 -18.58 -3.88
CA ASP A 212 -31.35 -17.79 -3.60
C ASP A 212 -31.06 -16.30 -3.80
N ARG A 213 -32.04 -15.58 -4.36
CA ARG A 213 -31.95 -14.13 -4.47
C ARG A 213 -32.36 -13.48 -3.16
N ILE A 214 -31.40 -12.86 -2.50
CA ILE A 214 -31.58 -12.19 -1.20
C ILE A 214 -31.64 -10.69 -1.42
N LYS A 215 -32.72 -10.09 -0.90
CA LYS A 215 -32.92 -8.64 -0.89
C LYS A 215 -33.15 -8.18 0.53
N GLY A 216 -32.59 -7.05 0.88
CA GLY A 216 -32.75 -6.50 2.20
C GLY A 216 -32.18 -5.10 2.31
N TYR A 217 -32.25 -4.57 3.51
CA TYR A 217 -31.71 -3.27 3.84
C TYR A 217 -30.74 -3.41 5.03
N LEU A 218 -29.56 -2.87 4.90
CA LEU A 218 -28.60 -2.76 5.99
C LEU A 218 -29.02 -1.61 6.88
N HIS A 219 -29.26 -1.91 8.15
CA HIS A 219 -29.56 -0.94 9.19
C HIS A 219 -28.37 -0.83 10.14
N ASP A 220 -28.24 0.31 10.82
CA ASP A 220 -27.28 0.54 11.90
C ASP A 220 -25.82 0.21 11.50
N ASN A 221 -25.50 0.52 10.23
CA ASN A 221 -24.17 0.26 9.65
C ASN A 221 -23.21 1.47 9.78
N ARG A 222 -23.46 2.31 10.77
CA ARG A 222 -22.72 3.55 11.00
C ARG A 222 -21.22 3.34 11.02
N GLN A 223 -20.51 4.24 10.35
CA GLN A 223 -19.05 4.28 10.31
C GLN A 223 -18.55 5.69 10.69
N LEU A 224 -17.62 5.76 11.61
CA LEU A 224 -16.88 6.96 11.96
C LEU A 224 -15.39 6.67 11.94
N ILE A 225 -14.65 7.33 11.06
CA ILE A 225 -13.20 7.20 10.95
C ILE A 225 -12.61 8.59 11.07
N ILE A 226 -11.61 8.76 11.93
CA ILE A 226 -10.89 10.00 12.12
C ILE A 226 -9.41 9.70 11.96
N ASN A 227 -8.75 10.41 11.04
CA ASN A 227 -7.33 10.29 10.78
C ASN A 227 -6.67 11.66 10.94
N SER A 228 -5.51 11.69 11.55
CA SER A 228 -4.71 12.90 11.67
C SER A 228 -3.23 12.55 11.56
N SER A 229 -2.48 13.32 10.79
CA SER A 229 -1.04 13.15 10.71
C SER A 229 -0.29 14.47 10.77
N ALA A 230 0.91 14.42 11.31
CA ALA A 230 1.84 15.54 11.32
C ALA A 230 3.21 15.06 10.84
N ASN A 231 3.81 15.82 9.94
CA ASN A 231 5.17 15.67 9.48
C ASN A 231 5.94 16.94 9.81
N TYR A 232 7.12 16.79 10.37
CA TYR A 232 8.06 17.88 10.57
C TYR A 232 9.41 17.49 10.00
N LYS A 233 9.97 18.33 9.14
CA LYS A 233 11.30 18.15 8.57
C LYS A 233 12.15 19.35 8.92
N TYR A 234 13.33 19.11 9.49
CA TYR A 234 14.33 20.11 9.79
C TYR A 234 15.60 19.85 8.98
N LEU A 235 15.97 20.81 8.14
CA LEU A 235 17.18 20.76 7.32
C LEU A 235 18.36 21.37 8.10
N LEU A 236 19.40 20.57 8.25
CA LEU A 236 20.65 20.95 8.91
C LEU A 236 21.58 21.70 7.94
N PRO A 237 22.55 22.51 8.44
CA PRO A 237 23.47 23.27 7.58
C PRO A 237 24.31 22.41 6.63
N ASN A 238 24.59 21.18 7.00
CA ASN A 238 25.37 20.21 6.19
C ASN A 238 24.52 19.43 5.18
N LYS A 239 23.28 19.87 4.90
CA LYS A 239 22.27 19.22 4.03
C LYS A 239 21.63 17.96 4.60
N ASP A 240 22.05 17.49 5.77
CA ASP A 240 21.35 16.43 6.50
C ASP A 240 19.96 16.91 6.92
N TYR A 241 19.07 15.99 7.24
CA TYR A 241 17.79 16.39 7.80
C TYR A 241 17.28 15.42 8.87
N ILE A 242 16.51 15.99 9.81
CA ILE A 242 15.72 15.25 10.78
C ILE A 242 14.27 15.31 10.33
N ARG A 243 13.58 14.18 10.39
CA ARG A 243 12.14 14.08 10.11
C ARG A 243 11.45 13.42 11.29
N ALA A 244 10.40 14.06 11.78
CA ALA A 244 9.45 13.48 12.72
C ALA A 244 8.11 13.27 12.03
N PHE A 245 7.50 12.12 12.23
CA PHE A 245 6.20 11.75 11.67
C PHE A 245 5.33 11.17 12.77
N VAL A 246 4.07 11.57 12.80
CA VAL A 246 3.03 11.00 13.67
C VAL A 246 1.76 10.85 12.84
N ASN A 247 1.11 9.69 12.95
CA ASN A 247 -0.23 9.45 12.42
C ASN A 247 -1.08 8.78 13.50
N ILE A 248 -2.27 9.32 13.71
CA ILE A 248 -3.27 8.78 14.63
C ILE A 248 -4.52 8.48 13.80
N SER A 249 -5.03 7.27 13.94
CA SER A 249 -6.28 6.84 13.34
C SER A 249 -7.21 6.26 14.39
N PHE A 250 -8.45 6.70 14.36
CA PHE A 250 -9.54 6.17 15.16
C PHE A 250 -10.67 5.72 14.25
N ASN A 251 -11.16 4.49 14.45
CA ASN A 251 -12.27 3.93 13.71
C ASN A 251 -13.30 3.36 14.69
N ASN A 252 -14.52 3.90 14.66
CA ASN A 252 -15.69 3.35 15.34
C ASN A 252 -16.72 2.98 14.28
N SER A 253 -16.98 1.69 14.13
CA SER A 253 -17.89 1.20 13.10
C SER A 253 -18.81 0.13 13.66
N ALA A 254 -20.01 0.05 13.11
CA ALA A 254 -20.91 -1.06 13.35
C ALA A 254 -20.29 -2.34 12.75
N ALA A 255 -20.47 -3.46 13.45
CA ALA A 255 -19.98 -4.76 13.03
C ALA A 255 -21.12 -5.58 12.43
N GLN A 256 -20.91 -6.05 11.18
CA GLN A 256 -21.86 -6.95 10.52
C GLN A 256 -21.26 -8.35 10.44
N TYR A 257 -21.77 -9.25 11.26
CA TYR A 257 -21.24 -10.60 11.35
C TYR A 257 -21.70 -11.57 10.26
N ARG A 258 -22.70 -11.20 9.45
CA ARG A 258 -23.22 -12.07 8.36
C ARG A 258 -23.87 -11.28 7.24
N ILE A 259 -23.90 -11.90 6.05
CA ILE A 259 -24.68 -11.45 4.90
C ILE A 259 -25.61 -12.61 4.51
N PRO A 260 -26.95 -12.42 4.51
CA PRO A 260 -27.67 -11.23 5.01
C PRO A 260 -27.41 -11.01 6.49
N PRO A 261 -27.42 -9.76 6.95
CA PRO A 261 -27.24 -9.46 8.36
C PRO A 261 -28.33 -10.19 9.16
N ILE A 262 -27.94 -10.80 10.28
CA ILE A 262 -28.90 -11.26 11.26
C ILE A 262 -29.51 -10.01 11.86
N ALA A 263 -30.85 -9.93 11.85
CA ALA A 263 -31.59 -8.78 12.28
C ALA A 263 -31.03 -8.12 13.55
N GLU A 264 -30.98 -6.80 13.53
CA GLU A 264 -30.78 -5.89 14.68
C GLU A 264 -29.52 -6.19 15.49
N THR A 265 -28.38 -5.63 15.07
CA THR A 265 -27.15 -5.82 15.80
C THR A 265 -26.63 -4.49 16.32
N ASP A 266 -26.78 -4.23 17.63
CA ASP A 266 -26.00 -3.22 18.37
C ASP A 266 -24.51 -3.60 18.47
N SER A 267 -24.01 -4.31 17.47
CA SER A 267 -22.61 -4.75 17.42
C SER A 267 -21.74 -3.61 16.91
N TRP A 268 -20.65 -3.34 17.59
CA TRP A 268 -19.70 -2.33 17.15
C TRP A 268 -18.28 -2.70 17.53
N PHE A 269 -17.33 -2.10 16.86
CA PHE A 269 -15.91 -2.21 17.19
C PHE A 269 -15.21 -0.85 17.13
N ASN A 270 -14.15 -0.75 17.90
CA ASN A 270 -13.22 0.38 17.87
C ASN A 270 -11.82 -0.09 17.51
N PHE A 271 -11.18 0.63 16.61
CA PHE A 271 -9.75 0.56 16.38
C PHE A 271 -9.12 1.90 16.71
N THR A 272 -7.96 1.85 17.36
CA THR A 272 -7.10 3.02 17.52
C THR A 272 -5.69 2.64 17.13
N THR A 273 -5.09 3.37 16.20
CA THR A 273 -3.73 3.17 15.76
C THR A 273 -2.94 4.46 15.91
N LEU A 274 -1.76 4.38 16.50
CA LEU A 274 -0.76 5.45 16.52
C LEU A 274 0.50 4.93 15.87
N VAL A 275 0.96 5.63 14.84
CA VAL A 275 2.25 5.41 14.18
C VAL A 275 3.09 6.64 14.38
N SER A 276 4.32 6.47 14.85
CA SER A 276 5.26 7.57 14.90
C SER A 276 6.66 7.15 14.49
N SER A 277 7.42 8.06 13.93
CA SER A 277 8.83 7.85 13.63
C SER A 277 9.63 9.12 13.78
N LEU A 278 10.90 8.93 14.15
CA LEU A 278 11.93 9.95 14.15
C LEU A 278 13.10 9.42 13.31
N SER A 279 13.42 10.12 12.23
CA SER A 279 14.52 9.74 11.36
C SER A 279 15.55 10.85 11.24
N TYR A 280 16.81 10.44 11.13
CA TYR A 280 17.92 11.28 10.77
C TYR A 280 18.54 10.75 9.47
N ASN A 281 18.62 11.61 8.45
CA ASN A 281 19.16 11.27 7.15
C ASN A 281 20.41 12.14 6.93
N GLY A 282 21.55 11.48 6.82
CA GLY A 282 22.84 12.13 6.64
C GLY A 282 23.43 11.80 5.28
N PHE A 283 24.15 12.78 4.74
CA PHE A 283 24.77 12.70 3.43
C PHE A 283 26.26 13.05 3.57
N SER A 284 27.10 12.22 2.99
CA SER A 284 28.52 12.53 2.80
C SER A 284 28.89 12.28 1.34
N ASP A 285 30.07 12.74 0.92
CA ASP A 285 30.53 12.55 -0.45
C ASP A 285 30.66 11.07 -0.85
N ILE A 286 30.73 10.17 0.13
CA ILE A 286 31.00 8.75 -0.09
C ILE A 286 29.80 7.88 0.29
N LEU A 287 29.04 8.27 1.31
CA LEU A 287 28.07 7.40 1.99
C LEU A 287 26.84 8.17 2.43
N ASN A 288 25.67 7.64 2.15
CA ASN A 288 24.45 8.09 2.80
C ASN A 288 24.10 7.15 3.93
N TYR A 289 23.55 7.70 5.00
CA TYR A 289 23.06 6.94 6.13
C TYR A 289 21.70 7.45 6.59
N ASP A 290 20.88 6.52 7.01
CA ASP A 290 19.55 6.78 7.54
C ASP A 290 19.37 6.02 8.85
N ILE A 291 18.90 6.71 9.88
CA ILE A 291 18.57 6.12 11.19
C ILE A 291 17.10 6.43 11.42
N ASN A 292 16.29 5.40 11.62
CA ASN A 292 14.86 5.55 11.86
C ASN A 292 14.44 4.78 13.11
N LEU A 293 13.97 5.51 14.12
CA LEU A 293 13.29 4.97 15.29
C LEU A 293 11.79 5.11 15.09
N SER A 294 11.04 4.03 15.19
CA SER A 294 9.61 4.04 15.02
C SER A 294 8.87 3.33 16.14
N TYR A 295 7.62 3.77 16.35
CA TYR A 295 6.70 3.20 17.31
C TYR A 295 5.33 3.04 16.68
N LEU A 296 4.74 1.86 16.89
CA LEU A 296 3.38 1.51 16.50
C LEU A 296 2.60 1.09 17.76
N TYR A 297 1.45 1.69 17.94
CA TYR A 297 0.44 1.24 18.88
C TYR A 297 -0.82 0.86 18.12
N ASP A 298 -1.39 -0.29 18.41
CA ASP A 298 -2.65 -0.74 17.84
C ASP A 298 -3.55 -1.31 18.95
N SER A 299 -4.78 -0.85 18.98
CA SER A 299 -5.77 -1.27 19.97
C SER A 299 -7.08 -1.57 19.27
N PHE A 300 -7.73 -2.62 19.71
CA PHE A 300 -8.99 -3.08 19.17
C PHE A 300 -9.94 -3.50 20.30
N VAL A 301 -11.19 -3.10 20.16
CA VAL A 301 -12.28 -3.53 21.04
C VAL A 301 -13.46 -3.96 20.18
N ASP A 302 -13.87 -5.21 20.31
CA ASP A 302 -15.05 -5.78 19.67
C ASP A 302 -16.16 -6.02 20.69
N ARG A 303 -17.37 -5.55 20.39
CA ARG A 303 -18.58 -5.72 21.22
C ARG A 303 -19.73 -6.28 20.37
N PRO A 304 -19.75 -7.58 20.15
CA PRO A 304 -20.81 -8.21 19.39
C PRO A 304 -22.11 -8.25 20.18
N PHE A 305 -23.23 -8.17 19.47
CA PHE A 305 -24.58 -8.23 20.04
C PHE A 305 -24.82 -9.46 20.93
N TYR A 306 -24.36 -10.65 20.49
CA TYR A 306 -24.53 -11.89 21.26
C TYR A 306 -23.80 -11.91 22.61
N SER A 307 -22.96 -10.94 22.88
CA SER A 307 -22.24 -10.82 24.16
C SER A 307 -23.02 -10.07 25.25
N ASN A 308 -24.27 -9.66 25.01
CA ASN A 308 -25.09 -8.83 25.90
C ASN A 308 -24.33 -7.56 26.37
N GLY A 309 -23.68 -6.88 25.43
CA GLY A 309 -22.90 -5.66 25.68
C GLY A 309 -21.54 -5.89 26.32
N LYS A 310 -21.15 -7.14 26.60
CA LYS A 310 -19.78 -7.47 26.99
C LYS A 310 -18.89 -7.47 25.74
N PHE A 311 -17.60 -7.16 25.91
CA PHE A 311 -16.65 -7.26 24.82
C PHE A 311 -16.38 -8.74 24.49
N ALA A 312 -16.25 -9.06 23.19
CA ALA A 312 -15.79 -10.37 22.77
C ALA A 312 -14.26 -10.42 22.72
N SER A 313 -13.62 -9.32 22.31
CA SER A 313 -12.17 -9.20 22.23
C SER A 313 -11.76 -7.76 22.53
N ASP A 314 -10.72 -7.59 23.34
CA ASP A 314 -10.08 -6.31 23.63
C ASP A 314 -8.57 -6.57 23.70
N TYR A 315 -7.78 -5.92 22.83
CA TYR A 315 -6.34 -6.04 22.88
C TYR A 315 -5.62 -4.70 22.71
N LYS A 316 -4.38 -4.65 23.22
CA LYS A 316 -3.43 -3.56 22.99
C LYS A 316 -2.07 -4.13 22.60
N SER A 317 -1.58 -3.74 21.45
CA SER A 317 -0.31 -4.17 20.89
C SER A 317 0.61 -3.00 20.68
N HIS A 318 1.89 -3.19 20.96
CA HIS A 318 2.92 -2.18 20.75
C HIS A 318 4.07 -2.78 19.94
N ALA A 319 4.66 -1.98 19.07
CA ALA A 319 5.91 -2.33 18.40
C ALA A 319 6.85 -1.13 18.40
N VAL A 320 8.11 -1.40 18.67
CA VAL A 320 9.21 -0.43 18.55
C VAL A 320 10.20 -0.98 17.54
N SER A 321 10.62 -0.20 16.56
CA SER A 321 11.68 -0.62 15.64
C SER A 321 12.75 0.44 15.47
N LEU A 322 13.98 -0.02 15.35
CA LEU A 322 15.17 0.77 15.05
C LEU A 322 15.77 0.23 13.76
N ASN A 323 15.78 1.05 12.72
CA ASN A 323 16.38 0.77 11.43
C ASN A 323 17.61 1.66 11.25
N PHE A 324 18.66 1.08 10.76
CA PHE A 324 19.86 1.81 10.33
C PHE A 324 20.17 1.39 8.91
N SER A 325 20.28 2.31 7.97
CA SER A 325 20.72 1.98 6.62
C SER A 325 21.94 2.75 6.22
N LEU A 326 22.85 2.06 5.56
CA LEU A 326 24.01 2.62 4.89
C LEU A 326 23.88 2.33 3.41
N ASN A 327 24.02 3.36 2.59
CA ASN A 327 24.02 3.18 1.15
C ASN A 327 25.14 3.96 0.47
N ARG A 328 25.64 3.38 -0.62
CA ARG A 328 26.71 3.94 -1.41
C ARG A 328 26.50 3.66 -2.88
N MET A 329 26.77 4.63 -3.71
CA MET A 329 26.81 4.48 -5.15
C MET A 329 28.24 4.67 -5.65
N ASP A 330 28.73 3.71 -6.39
CA ASP A 330 30.06 3.71 -7.02
C ASP A 330 29.89 3.69 -8.55
N GLU A 331 30.67 4.49 -9.22
CA GLU A 331 30.80 4.51 -10.66
C GLU A 331 32.16 3.93 -11.04
N PHE A 332 32.21 2.67 -11.44
CA PHE A 332 33.48 1.99 -11.73
C PHE A 332 34.06 2.42 -13.09
N LEU A 333 33.18 2.64 -14.08
CA LEU A 333 33.54 3.16 -15.37
C LEU A 333 32.48 4.20 -15.76
N PRO A 334 32.86 5.46 -15.99
CA PRO A 334 31.93 6.53 -16.33
C PRO A 334 31.00 6.14 -17.46
N ASN A 335 29.69 6.26 -17.25
CA ASN A 335 28.62 5.91 -18.19
C ASN A 335 28.62 4.45 -18.67
N LEU A 336 29.34 3.55 -18.01
CA LEU A 336 29.38 2.13 -18.39
C LEU A 336 28.93 1.21 -17.26
N ILE A 337 29.46 1.37 -16.05
CA ILE A 337 29.12 0.52 -14.91
C ILE A 337 28.91 1.37 -13.66
N THR A 338 27.68 1.32 -13.12
CA THR A 338 27.38 1.90 -11.80
C THR A 338 26.90 0.81 -10.86
N MET A 339 27.28 0.93 -9.59
CA MET A 339 26.87 -0.01 -8.54
C MET A 339 26.35 0.76 -7.34
N PHE A 340 25.11 0.49 -6.97
CA PHE A 340 24.50 0.96 -5.73
C PHE A 340 24.46 -0.18 -4.73
N ASN A 341 24.94 0.06 -3.51
CA ASN A 341 24.92 -0.91 -2.42
C ASN A 341 24.19 -0.32 -1.24
N LYS A 342 23.36 -1.14 -0.59
CA LYS A 342 22.64 -0.74 0.62
C LYS A 342 22.64 -1.90 1.61
N ILE A 343 22.97 -1.60 2.87
CA ILE A 343 22.86 -2.51 4.00
C ILE A 343 21.92 -1.93 5.03
N THR A 344 20.98 -2.73 5.50
CA THR A 344 19.95 -2.29 6.45
C THR A 344 19.83 -3.30 7.59
N PRO A 345 20.56 -3.14 8.70
CA PRO A 345 20.23 -3.80 9.95
C PRO A 345 18.97 -3.19 10.57
N GLU A 346 18.14 -4.03 11.13
CA GLU A 346 16.90 -3.66 11.81
C GLU A 346 16.75 -4.47 13.09
N TYR A 347 16.30 -3.80 14.15
CA TYR A 347 15.77 -4.43 15.35
C TYR A 347 14.32 -4.03 15.55
N ARG A 348 13.45 -5.00 15.83
CA ARG A 348 12.06 -4.77 16.16
C ARG A 348 11.65 -5.56 17.40
N PHE A 349 10.93 -4.90 18.28
CA PHE A 349 10.32 -5.47 19.46
C PHE A 349 8.80 -5.30 19.40
N ASP A 350 8.05 -6.38 19.43
CA ASP A 350 6.59 -6.41 19.50
C ASP A 350 6.15 -6.99 20.84
N ILE A 351 5.13 -6.39 21.44
CA ILE A 351 4.49 -6.88 22.66
C ILE A 351 2.98 -6.70 22.61
N LEU A 352 2.27 -7.73 23.06
CA LEU A 352 0.84 -7.67 23.31
C LEU A 352 0.63 -7.47 24.80
N THR A 353 0.26 -6.26 25.23
CA THR A 353 0.21 -5.89 26.65
C THR A 353 -1.12 -6.22 27.31
N GLU A 354 -2.20 -6.24 26.54
CA GLU A 354 -3.52 -6.55 27.05
C GLU A 354 -4.28 -7.37 26.02
N GLU A 355 -4.86 -8.48 26.44
CA GLU A 355 -5.84 -9.21 25.69
C GLU A 355 -6.88 -9.79 26.61
N LYS A 356 -8.13 -9.47 26.35
CA LYS A 356 -9.29 -9.99 27.05
C LYS A 356 -10.21 -10.58 26.00
N ASN A 357 -10.60 -11.82 26.22
CA ASN A 357 -11.58 -12.47 25.39
C ASN A 357 -12.68 -13.05 26.30
N ALA A 358 -13.94 -12.75 26.00
CA ALA A 358 -15.07 -13.17 26.81
C ALA A 358 -15.31 -14.69 26.75
N ILE A 359 -14.78 -15.37 25.71
CA ILE A 359 -15.02 -16.79 25.45
C ILE A 359 -13.80 -17.64 25.87
N LEU A 360 -12.60 -17.06 25.81
CA LEU A 360 -11.34 -17.79 26.06
C LEU A 360 -10.78 -17.42 27.42
N THR A 361 -10.60 -18.42 28.28
CA THR A 361 -10.13 -18.24 29.64
C THR A 361 -8.62 -18.33 29.81
N ASN A 362 -7.91 -18.92 28.84
CA ASN A 362 -6.47 -19.22 28.93
C ASN A 362 -5.69 -18.43 27.86
N TYR A 363 -5.76 -17.10 27.92
CA TYR A 363 -4.90 -16.27 27.06
C TYR A 363 -3.56 -16.02 27.75
N PRO A 364 -2.44 -16.18 27.03
CA PRO A 364 -1.14 -15.91 27.64
C PRO A 364 -0.99 -14.41 27.93
N THR A 365 -0.44 -14.12 29.08
CA THR A 365 -0.15 -12.75 29.49
C THR A 365 1.09 -12.23 28.77
N SER A 366 0.91 -11.20 27.94
CA SER A 366 1.97 -10.38 27.34
C SER A 366 3.03 -11.14 26.52
N PRO A 367 2.64 -11.87 25.44
CA PRO A 367 3.63 -12.44 24.53
C PRO A 367 4.49 -11.35 23.92
N GLN A 368 5.78 -11.64 23.76
CA GLN A 368 6.79 -10.72 23.24
C GLN A 368 7.54 -11.36 22.09
N ARG A 369 7.96 -10.52 21.14
CA ARG A 369 8.76 -10.91 19.98
C ARG A 369 9.89 -9.96 19.77
N HIS A 370 11.11 -10.47 19.70
CA HIS A 370 12.29 -9.73 19.27
C HIS A 370 12.70 -10.21 17.89
N SER A 371 12.84 -9.31 16.95
CA SER A 371 13.30 -9.60 15.59
C SER A 371 14.56 -8.79 15.30
N ILE A 372 15.63 -9.47 14.91
CA ILE A 372 16.87 -8.85 14.44
C ILE A 372 17.05 -9.26 12.99
N SER A 373 17.13 -8.31 12.09
CA SER A 373 17.35 -8.61 10.68
C SER A 373 18.49 -7.78 10.08
N ILE A 374 19.08 -8.33 9.03
CA ILE A 374 20.04 -7.61 8.20
C ILE A 374 19.66 -7.87 6.74
N LYS A 375 19.47 -6.80 5.98
CA LYS A 375 19.21 -6.84 4.55
C LYS A 375 20.36 -6.21 3.80
N TYR A 376 20.84 -6.88 2.77
CA TYR A 376 21.79 -6.34 1.81
C TYR A 376 21.12 -6.29 0.44
N GLU A 377 21.16 -5.13 -0.19
CA GLU A 377 20.60 -4.86 -1.52
C GLU A 377 21.70 -4.29 -2.40
N THR A 378 21.77 -4.72 -3.64
CA THR A 378 22.65 -4.08 -4.61
C THR A 378 21.91 -3.88 -5.94
N GLN A 379 22.28 -2.82 -6.64
CA GLN A 379 21.88 -2.58 -8.00
C GLN A 379 23.14 -2.38 -8.84
N ILE A 380 23.30 -3.19 -9.89
CA ILE A 380 24.42 -3.08 -10.80
C ILE A 380 23.87 -2.76 -12.18
N SER A 381 24.23 -1.58 -12.70
CA SER A 381 23.75 -1.10 -13.99
C SER A 381 24.90 -1.10 -15.00
N PHE A 382 24.63 -1.61 -16.21
CA PHE A 382 25.61 -1.79 -17.27
C PHE A 382 25.17 -1.06 -18.54
N GLY A 383 26.09 -0.28 -19.13
CA GLY A 383 25.86 0.47 -20.36
C GLY A 383 24.69 1.44 -20.21
N TYR A 384 24.62 2.43 -21.06
CA TYR A 384 23.57 3.45 -20.96
C TYR A 384 23.15 3.89 -22.36
N TRP A 385 21.84 3.96 -22.61
CA TRP A 385 21.29 4.62 -23.81
C TRP A 385 21.43 6.14 -23.71
N ASN A 386 21.33 6.66 -22.49
CA ASN A 386 21.54 8.04 -22.10
C ASN A 386 21.97 8.06 -20.62
N GLU A 387 22.25 9.22 -20.04
CA GLU A 387 22.78 9.36 -18.67
C GLU A 387 21.92 8.64 -17.60
N ASP A 388 20.61 8.45 -17.82
CA ASP A 388 19.67 7.94 -16.83
C ASP A 388 19.09 6.55 -17.16
N THR A 389 19.35 6.01 -18.36
CA THR A 389 18.72 4.76 -18.81
C THR A 389 19.77 3.67 -19.06
N PRO A 390 20.05 2.81 -18.07
CA PRO A 390 20.97 1.69 -18.27
C PRO A 390 20.37 0.67 -19.26
N ILE A 391 21.24 0.04 -20.02
CA ILE A 391 20.84 -1.04 -20.96
C ILE A 391 20.45 -2.28 -20.15
N PHE A 392 21.25 -2.62 -19.15
CA PHE A 392 21.00 -3.80 -18.31
C PHE A 392 21.22 -3.45 -16.83
N THR A 393 20.33 -3.91 -15.98
CA THR A 393 20.41 -3.70 -14.53
C THR A 393 20.12 -5.01 -13.79
N LEU A 394 21.00 -5.36 -12.85
CA LEU A 394 20.79 -6.45 -11.88
C LEU A 394 20.36 -5.88 -10.54
N LEU A 395 19.41 -6.54 -9.87
CA LEU A 395 18.76 -6.07 -8.62
C LEU A 395 18.65 -7.23 -7.60
N PRO A 396 19.74 -7.84 -7.16
CA PRO A 396 19.66 -8.85 -6.11
C PRO A 396 19.53 -8.23 -4.73
N PHE A 397 18.82 -8.93 -3.83
CA PHE A 397 18.92 -8.69 -2.40
C PHE A 397 18.90 -10.01 -1.62
N ILE A 398 19.41 -9.95 -0.39
CA ILE A 398 19.32 -11.01 0.61
C ILE A 398 19.00 -10.39 1.98
N LYS A 399 18.04 -10.97 2.69
CA LYS A 399 17.66 -10.61 4.06
C LYS A 399 17.72 -11.86 4.93
N TYR A 400 18.44 -11.76 6.04
CA TYR A 400 18.38 -12.75 7.12
C TYR A 400 17.68 -12.14 8.32
N GLU A 401 16.79 -12.88 8.96
CA GLU A 401 16.09 -12.48 10.18
C GLU A 401 16.16 -13.57 11.23
N TYR A 402 16.59 -13.20 12.43
CA TYR A 402 16.50 -14.00 13.64
C TYR A 402 15.36 -13.47 14.50
N GLN A 403 14.43 -14.34 14.87
CA GLN A 403 13.27 -14.03 15.67
C GLN A 403 13.28 -14.84 16.96
N LEU A 404 13.01 -14.17 18.07
CA LEU A 404 12.90 -14.76 19.41
C LEU A 404 11.53 -14.39 19.98
N ASP A 405 10.66 -15.40 20.14
CA ASP A 405 9.39 -15.26 20.84
C ASP A 405 9.56 -15.66 22.31
N TYR A 406 9.03 -14.84 23.20
CA TYR A 406 8.99 -15.11 24.62
C TYR A 406 7.55 -15.25 25.11
N LEU A 407 7.22 -16.45 25.57
CA LEU A 407 6.01 -16.79 26.27
C LEU A 407 6.20 -18.11 27.02
N ASN A 408 6.25 -18.08 28.35
CA ASN A 408 6.48 -19.29 29.19
C ASN A 408 7.70 -20.12 28.74
N GLY A 409 8.70 -19.48 28.17
CA GLY A 409 9.91 -20.04 27.55
C GLY A 409 10.29 -19.34 26.26
N TYR A 410 11.47 -19.63 25.75
CA TYR A 410 11.99 -19.02 24.53
C TYR A 410 11.79 -19.95 23.33
N LYS A 411 11.27 -19.41 22.23
CA LYS A 411 11.25 -20.10 20.93
C LYS A 411 11.93 -19.22 19.89
N ASN A 412 13.00 -19.75 19.31
CA ASN A 412 13.74 -19.06 18.25
C ASN A 412 13.32 -19.57 16.87
N ARG A 413 13.39 -18.70 15.88
CA ARG A 413 13.16 -18.98 14.47
C ARG A 413 14.15 -18.18 13.62
N ASN A 414 14.50 -18.74 12.48
CA ASN A 414 15.38 -18.11 11.51
C ASN A 414 14.67 -18.06 10.17
N TYR A 415 14.80 -16.94 9.48
CA TYR A 415 14.18 -16.72 8.18
C TYR A 415 15.18 -16.15 7.20
N LEU A 416 15.01 -16.53 5.95
CA LEU A 416 15.81 -16.03 4.84
C LEU A 416 14.85 -15.54 3.75
N ALA A 417 15.05 -14.30 3.28
CA ALA A 417 14.41 -13.79 2.09
C ALA A 417 15.47 -13.38 1.08
N TYR A 418 15.21 -13.57 -0.19
CA TYR A 418 16.12 -13.18 -1.25
C TYR A 418 15.39 -12.92 -2.57
N ASN A 419 15.97 -12.07 -3.39
CA ASN A 419 15.49 -11.76 -4.73
C ASN A 419 16.66 -11.78 -5.71
N GLY A 420 16.40 -12.29 -6.88
CA GLY A 420 17.24 -12.12 -8.06
C GLY A 420 16.40 -11.51 -9.16
N ALA A 421 16.71 -10.26 -9.54
CA ALA A 421 15.97 -9.59 -10.59
C ALA A 421 16.92 -8.96 -11.61
N PHE A 422 16.45 -8.82 -12.85
CA PHE A 422 17.12 -8.02 -13.86
C PHE A 422 16.12 -7.23 -14.69
N ASN A 423 16.58 -6.11 -15.21
CA ASN A 423 15.89 -5.31 -16.21
C ASN A 423 16.79 -5.15 -17.43
N LEU A 424 16.26 -5.42 -18.60
CA LEU A 424 16.93 -5.24 -19.88
C LEU A 424 16.16 -4.20 -20.70
N ASN A 425 16.74 -3.03 -20.89
CA ASN A 425 16.24 -2.01 -21.81
C ASN A 425 16.88 -2.24 -23.18
N PHE A 426 16.26 -3.13 -23.98
CA PHE A 426 16.83 -3.56 -25.27
C PHE A 426 16.66 -2.53 -26.38
N TYR A 427 15.79 -1.54 -26.18
CA TYR A 427 15.63 -0.36 -27.02
C TYR A 427 15.05 0.80 -26.20
N LYS A 428 15.16 2.03 -26.68
CA LYS A 428 14.59 3.21 -25.98
C LYS A 428 13.07 3.06 -25.87
N GLY A 429 12.55 3.03 -24.64
CA GLY A 429 11.13 2.80 -24.36
C GLY A 429 10.70 1.32 -24.39
N TYR A 430 11.64 0.38 -24.53
CA TYR A 430 11.35 -1.06 -24.56
C TYR A 430 12.16 -1.77 -23.49
N SER A 431 11.48 -2.40 -22.54
CA SER A 431 12.15 -3.10 -21.46
C SER A 431 11.52 -4.45 -21.13
N LEU A 432 12.38 -5.37 -20.71
CA LEU A 432 12.01 -6.67 -20.16
C LEU A 432 12.54 -6.76 -18.74
N TYR A 433 11.63 -6.94 -17.80
CA TYR A 433 11.94 -7.21 -16.41
C TYR A 433 11.65 -8.67 -16.07
N PHE A 434 12.52 -9.27 -15.29
CA PHE A 434 12.34 -10.59 -14.70
C PHE A 434 12.76 -10.56 -13.25
N SER A 435 12.02 -11.23 -12.36
CA SER A 435 12.43 -11.45 -10.99
C SER A 435 12.00 -12.81 -10.46
N TYR A 436 12.82 -13.34 -9.57
CA TYR A 436 12.48 -14.43 -8.68
C TYR A 436 12.65 -13.93 -7.24
N LEU A 437 11.57 -13.97 -6.47
CA LEU A 437 11.50 -13.53 -5.08
C LEU A 437 11.17 -14.72 -4.20
N HIS A 438 11.95 -14.94 -3.16
CA HIS A 438 11.62 -15.76 -2.00
C HIS A 438 11.47 -14.85 -0.78
N ASP A 439 10.33 -14.92 -0.10
CA ASP A 439 10.02 -14.19 1.14
C ASP A 439 9.27 -15.14 2.10
N TYR A 440 8.96 -14.67 3.31
CA TYR A 440 8.28 -15.44 4.33
C TYR A 440 7.31 -14.57 5.11
N THR A 441 6.33 -15.22 5.75
CA THR A 441 5.44 -14.61 6.74
C THR A 441 5.50 -15.42 8.03
N ALA A 442 5.97 -14.79 9.11
CA ALA A 442 6.03 -15.42 10.42
C ALA A 442 4.62 -15.63 10.99
N PRO A 443 4.34 -16.74 11.72
CA PRO A 443 3.08 -16.91 12.43
C PRO A 443 2.84 -15.74 13.40
N THR A 444 1.60 -15.29 13.48
CA THR A 444 1.20 -14.23 14.41
C THR A 444 1.03 -14.75 15.84
N PHE A 445 0.90 -13.85 16.81
CA PHE A 445 0.57 -14.27 18.19
C PHE A 445 -0.80 -14.96 18.26
N ASN A 446 -1.75 -14.55 17.41
CA ASN A 446 -3.02 -15.27 17.29
C ASN A 446 -2.83 -16.71 16.84
N ASP A 447 -2.05 -16.93 15.79
CA ASP A 447 -1.80 -18.27 15.28
C ASP A 447 -1.11 -19.16 16.32
N LEU A 448 -0.22 -18.58 17.11
CA LEU A 448 0.60 -19.33 18.06
C LEU A 448 -0.09 -19.53 19.41
N TYR A 449 -0.84 -18.53 19.87
CA TYR A 449 -1.20 -18.40 21.29
C TYR A 449 -2.68 -18.11 21.56
N TYR A 450 -3.58 -18.28 20.58
CA TYR A 450 -5.01 -17.98 20.74
C TYR A 450 -5.66 -18.98 21.72
N GLY A 451 -5.57 -18.69 23.01
CA GLY A 451 -6.10 -19.55 24.08
C GLY A 451 -5.68 -21.02 23.93
N ASP A 452 -6.65 -21.91 24.06
CA ASP A 452 -6.43 -23.36 23.89
C ASP A 452 -6.35 -23.80 22.42
N PHE A 453 -6.56 -22.88 21.48
CA PHE A 453 -6.63 -23.17 20.04
C PHE A 453 -5.34 -22.84 19.29
N GLY A 454 -4.49 -21.99 19.84
CA GLY A 454 -3.21 -21.63 19.21
C GLY A 454 -2.31 -22.83 18.95
N ASN A 455 -1.43 -22.73 17.96
CA ASN A 455 -0.52 -23.81 17.59
C ASN A 455 0.93 -23.31 17.57
N ILE A 456 1.66 -23.59 18.66
CA ILE A 456 3.06 -23.18 18.81
C ILE A 456 4.02 -23.87 17.84
N ASN A 457 3.58 -24.94 17.16
CA ASN A 457 4.40 -25.71 16.22
C ASN A 457 4.27 -25.24 14.77
N LEU A 458 3.53 -24.17 14.52
CA LEU A 458 3.42 -23.60 13.19
C LEU A 458 4.80 -23.17 12.65
N LYS A 459 4.99 -23.47 11.37
CA LYS A 459 6.10 -22.97 10.56
C LYS A 459 5.68 -21.65 9.90
N ALA A 460 6.65 -20.84 9.54
CA ALA A 460 6.38 -19.69 8.68
C ALA A 460 5.81 -20.14 7.34
N GLU A 461 5.01 -19.28 6.74
CA GLU A 461 4.62 -19.43 5.35
C GLU A 461 5.77 -18.99 4.45
N ASP A 462 6.14 -19.81 3.48
CA ASP A 462 7.13 -19.46 2.46
C ASP A 462 6.42 -18.95 1.21
N TYR A 463 6.89 -17.84 0.70
CA TYR A 463 6.39 -17.18 -0.50
C TYR A 463 7.44 -17.23 -1.60
N ASN A 464 7.11 -17.81 -2.73
CA ASN A 464 7.99 -17.86 -3.91
C ASN A 464 7.24 -17.27 -5.10
N GLN A 465 7.81 -16.25 -5.75
CA GLN A 465 7.21 -15.59 -6.91
C GLN A 465 8.19 -15.49 -8.07
N ILE A 466 7.72 -15.82 -9.25
CA ILE A 466 8.32 -15.44 -10.52
C ILE A 466 7.46 -14.34 -11.12
N LEU A 467 8.08 -13.24 -11.51
CA LEU A 467 7.43 -12.14 -12.22
C LEU A 467 8.22 -11.81 -13.49
N THR A 468 7.51 -11.75 -14.61
CA THR A 468 8.05 -11.24 -15.87
C THR A 468 7.16 -10.09 -16.34
N LYS A 469 7.76 -8.99 -16.79
CA LYS A 469 7.04 -7.82 -17.32
C LYS A 469 7.73 -7.28 -18.55
N LEU A 470 6.96 -7.13 -19.62
CA LEU A 470 7.36 -6.47 -20.87
C LEU A 470 6.69 -5.10 -20.90
N THR A 471 7.50 -4.06 -21.12
CA THR A 471 7.00 -2.68 -21.31
C THR A 471 7.45 -2.20 -22.68
N LEU A 472 6.53 -1.64 -23.46
CA LEU A 472 6.76 -1.14 -24.81
C LEU A 472 6.17 0.26 -24.93
N GLU A 473 6.98 1.21 -25.40
CA GLU A 473 6.57 2.57 -25.75
C GLU A 473 6.85 2.84 -27.24
N PRO A 474 6.05 2.24 -28.15
CA PRO A 474 6.33 2.29 -29.59
C PRO A 474 6.25 3.70 -30.20
N ILE A 475 5.45 4.55 -29.60
CA ILE A 475 5.34 6.00 -29.90
C ILE A 475 5.21 6.77 -28.61
N THR A 476 5.51 8.04 -28.64
CA THR A 476 5.40 8.94 -27.50
C THR A 476 3.99 8.85 -26.87
N ASN A 477 3.92 8.71 -25.55
CA ASN A 477 2.69 8.62 -24.76
C ASN A 477 1.83 7.35 -24.99
N LEU A 478 2.23 6.40 -25.82
CA LEU A 478 1.60 5.10 -25.90
C LEU A 478 2.42 4.07 -25.14
N LYS A 479 1.86 3.54 -24.04
CA LYS A 479 2.49 2.54 -23.20
C LYS A 479 1.71 1.23 -23.25
N ILE A 480 2.40 0.15 -23.53
CA ILE A 480 1.87 -1.22 -23.51
C ILE A 480 2.66 -2.00 -22.45
N GLU A 481 1.97 -2.61 -21.52
CA GLU A 481 2.58 -3.43 -20.48
C GLU A 481 1.91 -4.80 -20.45
N VAL A 482 2.71 -5.85 -20.50
CA VAL A 482 2.24 -7.22 -20.32
C VAL A 482 3.07 -7.87 -19.23
N SER A 483 2.42 -8.45 -18.22
CA SER A 483 3.11 -9.14 -17.14
C SER A 483 2.50 -10.50 -16.86
N TYR A 484 3.34 -11.41 -16.40
CA TYR A 484 2.96 -12.70 -15.86
C TYR A 484 3.60 -12.90 -14.50
N SER A 485 2.79 -13.27 -13.52
CA SER A 485 3.23 -13.61 -12.18
C SER A 485 2.77 -15.02 -11.81
N TYR A 486 3.70 -15.85 -11.36
CA TYR A 486 3.42 -17.15 -10.77
C TYR A 486 3.89 -17.16 -9.34
N THR A 487 2.98 -17.46 -8.40
CA THR A 487 3.28 -17.45 -6.98
C THR A 487 2.93 -18.79 -6.35
N VAL A 488 3.80 -19.27 -5.46
CA VAL A 488 3.59 -20.47 -4.65
C VAL A 488 3.77 -20.11 -3.19
N TYR A 489 2.76 -20.38 -2.38
CA TYR A 489 2.85 -20.37 -0.92
C TYR A 489 2.98 -21.79 -0.42
N SER A 490 4.02 -22.05 0.36
CA SER A 490 4.20 -23.33 1.07
C SER A 490 3.98 -23.11 2.55
N ASN A 491 3.59 -24.16 3.27
CA ASN A 491 3.28 -24.09 4.71
C ASN A 491 2.20 -23.03 5.04
N LYS A 492 1.25 -22.79 4.13
CA LYS A 492 0.20 -21.79 4.33
C LYS A 492 -0.55 -22.05 5.63
N ILE A 493 -0.70 -21.01 6.47
CA ILE A 493 -1.46 -21.09 7.72
C ILE A 493 -2.93 -20.86 7.40
N ILE A 494 -3.77 -21.85 7.72
CA ILE A 494 -5.22 -21.76 7.57
C ILE A 494 -5.88 -22.18 8.88
N TRP A 495 -6.92 -21.43 9.27
CA TRP A 495 -7.74 -21.74 10.41
C TRP A 495 -8.85 -22.72 10.00
N TYR A 496 -8.72 -23.98 10.43
CA TYR A 496 -9.78 -24.97 10.30
C TYR A 496 -10.66 -24.93 11.55
N GLY A 497 -11.82 -24.28 11.42
CA GLY A 497 -12.66 -23.99 12.58
C GLY A 497 -11.93 -23.04 13.55
N LEU A 498 -11.54 -23.54 14.70
CA LEU A 498 -10.88 -22.73 15.74
C LEU A 498 -9.37 -22.95 15.83
N LYS A 499 -8.77 -23.82 15.02
CA LYS A 499 -7.35 -24.19 15.14
C LYS A 499 -6.56 -23.86 13.88
N PRO A 500 -5.42 -23.14 13.99
CA PRO A 500 -4.54 -22.88 12.85
C PRO A 500 -3.62 -24.05 12.55
N GLU A 501 -3.49 -24.38 11.27
CA GLU A 501 -2.63 -25.46 10.78
C GLU A 501 -1.87 -25.01 9.53
N ASN A 502 -0.65 -25.55 9.33
CA ASN A 502 0.04 -25.38 8.06
C ASN A 502 -0.54 -26.35 7.03
N VAL A 503 -1.07 -25.81 5.93
CA VAL A 503 -1.46 -26.59 4.75
C VAL A 503 -0.37 -26.53 3.70
N ASP A 504 -0.31 -27.56 2.85
CA ASP A 504 0.87 -27.78 2.03
C ASP A 504 1.15 -26.67 1.01
N ILE A 505 0.16 -26.22 0.22
CA ILE A 505 0.45 -25.34 -0.93
C ILE A 505 -0.77 -24.48 -1.31
N ALA A 506 -0.55 -23.18 -1.58
CA ALA A 506 -1.44 -22.36 -2.37
C ALA A 506 -0.68 -21.84 -3.60
N LYS A 507 -1.35 -21.72 -4.74
CA LYS A 507 -0.74 -21.27 -6.00
C LYS A 507 -1.60 -20.20 -6.64
N SER A 508 -0.94 -19.25 -7.33
CA SER A 508 -1.63 -18.29 -8.17
C SER A 508 -0.89 -18.03 -9.47
N HIS A 509 -1.66 -17.77 -10.51
CA HIS A 509 -1.22 -17.31 -11.80
C HIS A 509 -1.95 -16.00 -12.10
N ILE A 510 -1.23 -14.97 -12.49
CA ILE A 510 -1.80 -13.70 -12.87
C ILE A 510 -1.15 -13.27 -14.18
N VAL A 511 -1.97 -12.99 -15.18
CA VAL A 511 -1.56 -12.34 -16.43
C VAL A 511 -2.22 -10.98 -16.47
N ASN A 512 -1.43 -9.92 -16.64
CA ASN A 512 -1.95 -8.57 -16.85
C ASN A 512 -1.48 -8.05 -18.20
N ALA A 513 -2.40 -7.38 -18.91
CA ALA A 513 -2.12 -6.62 -20.11
C ALA A 513 -2.77 -5.24 -19.99
N ASN A 514 -1.98 -4.19 -20.14
CA ASN A 514 -2.42 -2.81 -20.06
C ASN A 514 -1.97 -2.05 -21.32
N ILE A 515 -2.85 -1.26 -21.87
CA ILE A 515 -2.56 -0.33 -22.95
C ILE A 515 -3.05 1.04 -22.48
N GLY A 516 -2.14 2.01 -22.42
CA GLY A 516 -2.45 3.39 -22.07
C GLY A 516 -1.96 4.33 -23.16
N TYR A 517 -2.80 5.27 -23.56
CA TYR A 517 -2.46 6.30 -24.50
C TYR A 517 -2.88 7.67 -24.01
N GLU A 518 -1.96 8.63 -23.99
CA GLU A 518 -2.21 10.00 -23.64
C GLU A 518 -2.02 10.87 -24.87
N ILE A 519 -3.10 11.50 -25.32
CA ILE A 519 -3.13 12.33 -26.51
C ILE A 519 -3.17 13.79 -26.07
N PRO A 520 -2.07 14.56 -26.23
CA PRO A 520 -2.16 16.00 -26.09
C PRO A 520 -3.04 16.54 -27.22
N PHE A 521 -4.09 17.25 -26.86
CA PHE A 521 -5.04 17.86 -27.79
C PHE A 521 -5.10 19.36 -27.52
N LEU A 522 -4.58 20.16 -28.42
CA LEU A 522 -4.31 21.60 -28.20
C LEU A 522 -3.27 21.81 -27.05
N THR A 523 -2.90 23.05 -26.81
CA THR A 523 -1.81 23.41 -25.88
C THR A 523 -2.12 23.04 -24.41
N TYR A 524 -3.41 22.98 -24.03
CA TYR A 524 -3.86 22.84 -22.64
C TYR A 524 -4.82 21.68 -22.40
N ASN A 525 -5.00 20.81 -23.39
CA ASN A 525 -5.94 19.71 -23.31
C ASN A 525 -5.24 18.36 -23.46
N LYS A 526 -5.71 17.38 -22.73
CA LYS A 526 -5.17 16.03 -22.74
C LYS A 526 -6.31 15.02 -22.67
N ILE A 527 -6.31 14.05 -23.58
CA ILE A 527 -7.21 12.90 -23.54
C ILE A 527 -6.38 11.70 -23.10
N LYS A 528 -6.90 10.94 -22.16
CA LYS A 528 -6.30 9.70 -21.65
C LYS A 528 -7.23 8.54 -21.94
N ALA A 529 -6.70 7.49 -22.49
CA ALA A 529 -7.39 6.22 -22.64
C ALA A 529 -6.52 5.09 -22.10
N LYS A 530 -7.04 4.30 -21.17
CA LYS A 530 -6.35 3.14 -20.64
C LYS A 530 -7.30 1.95 -20.65
N VAL A 531 -6.83 0.83 -21.17
CA VAL A 531 -7.53 -0.45 -21.15
C VAL A 531 -6.63 -1.46 -20.47
N GLY A 532 -7.16 -2.13 -19.46
CA GLY A 532 -6.49 -3.20 -18.74
C GLY A 532 -7.28 -4.49 -18.80
N TYR A 533 -6.59 -5.60 -18.93
CA TYR A 533 -7.10 -6.94 -18.77
C TYR A 533 -6.24 -7.71 -17.76
N SER A 534 -6.88 -8.38 -16.83
CA SER A 534 -6.23 -9.26 -15.86
C SER A 534 -6.93 -10.62 -15.85
N TYR A 535 -6.17 -11.68 -16.12
CA TYR A 535 -6.57 -13.05 -15.86
C TYR A 535 -5.92 -13.52 -14.57
N GLN A 536 -6.73 -14.07 -13.63
CA GLN A 536 -6.28 -14.41 -12.30
C GLN A 536 -6.81 -15.79 -11.91
N LEU A 537 -5.91 -16.70 -11.65
CA LEU A 537 -6.24 -18.05 -11.18
C LEU A 537 -5.51 -18.31 -9.86
N ALA A 538 -6.25 -18.53 -8.79
CA ALA A 538 -5.66 -18.91 -7.51
C ALA A 538 -6.43 -20.05 -6.86
N TYR A 539 -5.69 -20.99 -6.29
CA TYR A 539 -6.24 -22.16 -5.61
C TYR A 539 -5.38 -22.59 -4.43
N MET A 540 -6.03 -23.23 -3.45
CA MET A 540 -5.44 -23.65 -2.17
C MET A 540 -5.57 -25.16 -1.96
N GLY A 541 -4.57 -25.72 -1.29
CA GLY A 541 -4.54 -27.11 -0.86
C GLY A 541 -4.38 -28.13 -2.00
N LYS A 542 -4.25 -29.40 -1.62
CA LYS A 542 -4.13 -30.53 -2.54
C LYS A 542 -5.35 -30.69 -3.45
N ASN A 543 -6.54 -30.33 -2.95
CA ASN A 543 -7.80 -30.43 -3.69
C ASN A 543 -8.03 -29.28 -4.67
N LYS A 544 -7.07 -28.34 -4.78
CA LYS A 544 -7.13 -27.17 -5.67
C LYS A 544 -8.42 -26.36 -5.48
N LEU A 545 -8.77 -26.08 -4.23
CA LEU A 545 -9.95 -25.26 -3.90
C LEU A 545 -9.72 -23.81 -4.39
N PRO A 546 -10.70 -23.21 -5.07
CA PRO A 546 -10.55 -21.86 -5.60
C PRO A 546 -10.44 -20.81 -4.48
N LYS A 547 -9.72 -19.73 -4.73
CA LYS A 547 -9.66 -18.59 -3.80
C LYS A 547 -10.99 -17.87 -3.79
N ILE A 548 -11.63 -17.81 -2.62
CA ILE A 548 -12.89 -17.09 -2.40
C ILE A 548 -12.70 -15.59 -2.61
N GLY A 549 -13.69 -14.95 -3.24
CA GLY A 549 -13.71 -13.52 -3.50
C GLY A 549 -12.93 -13.06 -4.73
N MET A 550 -12.14 -13.93 -5.37
CA MET A 550 -11.30 -13.56 -6.51
C MET A 550 -12.03 -13.84 -7.84
N PRO A 551 -12.21 -12.84 -8.71
CA PRO A 551 -12.68 -13.06 -10.09
C PRO A 551 -11.56 -13.63 -10.94
N GLU A 552 -11.91 -14.45 -11.95
CA GLU A 552 -10.93 -14.98 -12.90
C GLU A 552 -10.50 -13.93 -13.92
N ASP A 553 -11.46 -13.18 -14.46
CA ASP A 553 -11.19 -12.12 -15.43
C ASP A 553 -11.64 -10.78 -14.90
N VAL A 554 -10.78 -9.78 -15.12
CA VAL A 554 -11.08 -8.37 -14.84
C VAL A 554 -10.71 -7.54 -16.06
N ILE A 555 -11.66 -6.76 -16.56
CA ILE A 555 -11.43 -5.76 -17.60
C ILE A 555 -11.64 -4.39 -16.99
N SER A 556 -10.70 -3.49 -17.19
CA SER A 556 -10.79 -2.10 -16.76
C SER A 556 -10.65 -1.17 -17.96
N VAL A 557 -11.45 -0.13 -17.99
CA VAL A 557 -11.39 0.92 -19.01
C VAL A 557 -11.43 2.27 -18.30
N LEU A 558 -10.43 3.10 -18.57
CA LEU A 558 -10.38 4.49 -18.13
C LEU A 558 -10.39 5.39 -19.35
N LEU A 559 -11.32 6.34 -19.40
CA LEU A 559 -11.32 7.45 -20.34
C LEU A 559 -11.27 8.76 -19.53
N GLY A 560 -10.27 9.56 -19.79
CA GLY A 560 -10.04 10.83 -19.08
C GLY A 560 -9.92 11.99 -20.07
N TYR A 561 -10.40 13.13 -19.64
CA TYR A 561 -10.17 14.41 -20.30
C TYR A 561 -9.67 15.40 -19.26
N ASP A 562 -8.47 15.94 -19.48
CA ASP A 562 -7.87 16.97 -18.66
C ASP A 562 -7.76 18.26 -19.47
N PHE A 563 -8.19 19.35 -18.85
CA PHE A 563 -8.03 20.69 -19.32
C PHE A 563 -7.30 21.52 -18.27
N ILE A 564 -6.23 22.19 -18.64
CA ILE A 564 -5.49 23.13 -17.79
C ILE A 564 -5.47 24.46 -18.50
N SER A 565 -5.77 25.53 -17.82
CA SER A 565 -5.80 26.89 -18.39
C SER A 565 -5.04 27.87 -17.51
N GLU A 566 -4.39 28.80 -18.14
CA GLU A 566 -3.84 29.97 -17.45
C GLU A 566 -4.93 31.00 -17.08
N ASN A 567 -6.17 30.75 -17.49
CA ASN A 567 -7.30 31.63 -17.17
C ASN A 567 -7.58 31.62 -15.66
N ASN A 568 -7.77 32.78 -15.08
CA ASN A 568 -8.04 32.92 -13.65
C ASN A 568 -9.44 32.42 -13.22
N ILE A 569 -10.39 32.20 -14.15
CA ILE A 569 -11.74 31.73 -13.80
C ILE A 569 -11.76 30.21 -13.63
N LEU A 570 -11.46 29.45 -14.68
CA LEU A 570 -11.37 28.00 -14.65
C LEU A 570 -9.92 27.62 -14.89
N THR A 571 -9.24 27.18 -13.84
CA THR A 571 -7.80 26.86 -13.88
C THR A 571 -7.56 25.44 -14.38
N SER A 572 -8.38 24.49 -13.93
CA SER A 572 -8.29 23.11 -14.39
C SER A 572 -9.64 22.41 -14.35
N LEU A 573 -9.79 21.42 -15.22
CA LEU A 573 -10.95 20.56 -15.31
C LEU A 573 -10.47 19.15 -15.65
N SER A 574 -10.93 18.16 -14.89
CA SER A 574 -10.72 16.74 -15.20
C SER A 574 -12.07 16.02 -15.19
N LEU A 575 -12.34 15.28 -16.25
CA LEU A 575 -13.47 14.35 -16.32
C LEU A 575 -12.92 12.95 -16.55
N ASN A 576 -13.26 12.00 -15.68
CA ASN A 576 -12.82 10.62 -15.81
C ASN A 576 -14.03 9.68 -15.77
N ILE A 577 -14.07 8.76 -16.70
CA ILE A 577 -15.01 7.65 -16.78
C ILE A 577 -14.22 6.39 -16.54
N TYR A 578 -14.60 5.63 -15.52
CA TYR A 578 -13.92 4.42 -15.14
C TYR A 578 -14.92 3.27 -15.09
N TYR A 579 -14.65 2.21 -15.85
CA TYR A 579 -15.47 1.02 -15.92
C TYR A 579 -14.64 -0.22 -15.60
N ILE A 580 -15.15 -1.05 -14.67
CA ILE A 580 -14.59 -2.35 -14.36
C ILE A 580 -15.67 -3.41 -14.61
N TYR A 581 -15.31 -4.40 -15.38
CA TYR A 581 -16.02 -5.66 -15.46
C TYR A 581 -15.20 -6.75 -14.75
N SER A 582 -15.82 -7.52 -13.88
CA SER A 582 -15.22 -8.71 -13.32
C SER A 582 -16.19 -9.90 -13.45
N THR A 583 -15.63 -11.04 -13.85
CA THR A 583 -16.38 -12.29 -13.93
C THR A 583 -16.83 -12.75 -12.56
N LYS A 584 -17.69 -13.74 -12.56
CA LYS A 584 -18.18 -14.45 -11.36
C LYS A 584 -16.99 -14.84 -10.48
N ARG A 585 -17.20 -14.73 -9.19
CA ARG A 585 -16.22 -15.13 -8.17
C ARG A 585 -16.77 -16.20 -7.27
N TYR A 586 -15.89 -17.01 -6.70
CA TYR A 586 -16.30 -18.00 -5.72
C TYR A 586 -16.71 -17.31 -4.42
N ILE A 587 -17.91 -17.60 -3.93
CA ILE A 587 -18.43 -17.15 -2.64
C ILE A 587 -18.09 -18.19 -1.56
N THR A 588 -18.09 -19.45 -1.95
CA THR A 588 -17.62 -20.60 -1.18
C THR A 588 -16.78 -21.48 -2.09
N GLU A 589 -16.18 -22.54 -1.57
CA GLU A 589 -15.37 -23.49 -2.36
C GLU A 589 -16.09 -24.12 -3.56
N ILE A 590 -17.43 -24.14 -3.55
CA ILE A 590 -18.27 -24.78 -4.57
C ILE A 590 -19.31 -23.88 -5.21
N LYS A 591 -19.45 -22.64 -4.77
CA LYS A 591 -20.48 -21.72 -5.24
C LYS A 591 -19.90 -20.48 -5.87
N ILE A 592 -20.44 -20.15 -7.03
CA ILE A 592 -20.03 -19.00 -7.86
C ILE A 592 -21.12 -17.93 -7.74
N GLY A 593 -20.70 -16.69 -7.53
CA GLY A 593 -21.57 -15.51 -7.47
C GLY A 593 -21.93 -14.97 -8.85
N GLU A 594 -22.25 -13.69 -8.89
CA GLU A 594 -22.63 -12.96 -10.12
C GLU A 594 -21.44 -12.20 -10.71
N ASP A 595 -21.52 -11.91 -12.01
CA ASP A 595 -20.63 -10.93 -12.65
C ASP A 595 -20.86 -9.54 -12.07
N PHE A 596 -19.81 -8.75 -12.01
CA PHE A 596 -19.88 -7.39 -11.50
C PHE A 596 -19.47 -6.37 -12.56
N HIS A 597 -20.32 -5.38 -12.74
CA HIS A 597 -20.12 -4.23 -13.60
C HIS A 597 -20.09 -2.97 -12.73
N ASP A 598 -18.93 -2.39 -12.54
CA ASP A 598 -18.73 -1.17 -11.79
C ASP A 598 -18.44 -0.02 -12.76
N PHE A 599 -19.39 0.92 -12.88
CA PHE A 599 -19.27 2.08 -13.75
C PHE A 599 -19.27 3.36 -12.91
N ASN A 600 -18.19 4.12 -13.02
CA ASN A 600 -17.90 5.27 -12.20
C ASN A 600 -17.60 6.50 -13.07
N ILE A 601 -18.04 7.67 -12.62
CA ILE A 601 -17.74 8.97 -13.24
C ILE A 601 -17.18 9.89 -12.16
N SER A 602 -16.06 10.52 -12.44
CA SER A 602 -15.44 11.51 -11.57
C SER A 602 -15.26 12.82 -12.32
N PHE A 603 -15.65 13.90 -11.69
CA PHE A 603 -15.46 15.25 -12.15
C PHE A 603 -14.66 16.02 -11.10
N TYR A 604 -13.64 16.75 -11.55
CA TYR A 604 -12.79 17.58 -10.70
C TYR A 604 -12.51 18.89 -11.39
N SER A 605 -12.60 20.01 -10.69
CA SER A 605 -12.31 21.33 -11.25
C SER A 605 -11.73 22.27 -10.21
N ILE A 606 -10.85 23.17 -10.67
CA ILE A 606 -10.30 24.27 -9.87
C ILE A 606 -10.75 25.60 -10.49
N TRP A 607 -11.41 26.41 -9.69
CA TRP A 607 -11.92 27.72 -10.05
C TRP A 607 -11.15 28.81 -9.31
N PHE A 608 -10.91 29.92 -9.99
CA PHE A 608 -10.24 31.10 -9.44
C PHE A 608 -8.88 30.77 -8.77
N LYS A 609 -8.21 29.67 -9.19
CA LYS A 609 -6.98 29.11 -8.62
C LYS A 609 -7.11 28.52 -7.20
N HIS A 610 -8.24 28.70 -6.55
CA HIS A 610 -8.43 28.40 -5.13
C HIS A 610 -9.59 27.45 -4.85
N LEU A 611 -10.74 27.62 -5.52
CA LEU A 611 -11.95 26.84 -5.24
C LEU A 611 -11.90 25.50 -5.99
N ILE A 612 -11.92 24.41 -5.22
CA ILE A 612 -11.95 23.04 -5.73
C ILE A 612 -13.40 22.52 -5.65
N ILE A 613 -13.88 21.99 -6.76
CA ILE A 613 -15.17 21.29 -6.80
C ILE A 613 -14.91 19.93 -7.39
N SER A 614 -15.21 18.86 -6.64
CA SER A 614 -15.20 17.50 -7.16
C SER A 614 -16.54 16.80 -6.95
N THR A 615 -16.87 15.91 -7.87
CA THR A 615 -18.08 15.11 -7.81
C THR A 615 -17.76 13.70 -8.28
N HIS A 616 -18.17 12.71 -7.51
CA HIS A 616 -17.93 11.30 -7.82
C HIS A 616 -19.24 10.53 -7.80
N PHE A 617 -19.49 9.78 -8.86
CA PHE A 617 -20.59 8.85 -8.97
C PHE A 617 -20.00 7.46 -9.12
N LYS A 618 -20.28 6.57 -8.17
CA LYS A 618 -19.75 5.20 -8.16
C LYS A 618 -20.88 4.19 -8.27
N ASN A 619 -20.59 3.06 -8.93
CA ASN A 619 -21.54 1.96 -9.18
C ASN A 619 -22.87 2.46 -9.77
N ILE A 620 -22.79 3.20 -10.88
CA ILE A 620 -23.97 3.81 -11.53
C ILE A 620 -25.00 2.76 -11.95
N PHE A 621 -24.57 1.53 -12.24
CA PHE A 621 -25.49 0.43 -12.55
C PHE A 621 -26.21 -0.14 -11.31
N ASN A 622 -25.87 0.35 -10.12
CA ASN A 622 -26.51 -0.01 -8.85
C ASN A 622 -26.53 -1.53 -8.58
N LYS A 623 -25.42 -2.21 -8.85
CA LYS A 623 -25.29 -3.65 -8.62
C LYS A 623 -24.64 -3.92 -7.28
N THR A 624 -25.15 -4.89 -6.53
CA THR A 624 -24.67 -5.23 -5.18
C THR A 624 -24.30 -6.71 -5.05
N PRO A 625 -23.43 -7.27 -5.94
CA PRO A 625 -23.03 -8.66 -5.80
C PRO A 625 -22.21 -8.90 -4.53
N ILE A 626 -22.16 -10.14 -4.07
CA ILE A 626 -21.22 -10.54 -3.03
C ILE A 626 -19.80 -10.45 -3.57
N LEU A 627 -18.94 -9.69 -2.89
CA LEU A 627 -17.52 -9.55 -3.22
C LEU A 627 -16.66 -10.59 -2.49
N SER A 628 -17.06 -10.93 -1.27
CA SER A 628 -16.41 -11.96 -0.44
C SER A 628 -17.44 -12.53 0.53
N THR A 629 -17.04 -13.48 1.38
CA THR A 629 -17.94 -14.12 2.38
C THR A 629 -18.68 -13.11 3.27
N TYR A 630 -18.10 -11.92 3.50
CA TYR A 630 -18.64 -10.92 4.44
C TYR A 630 -18.85 -9.54 3.80
N SER A 631 -18.70 -9.42 2.49
CA SER A 631 -18.77 -8.13 1.81
C SER A 631 -19.66 -8.17 0.59
N VAL A 632 -20.56 -7.20 0.50
CA VAL A 632 -21.37 -6.88 -0.70
C VAL A 632 -20.83 -5.60 -1.31
N ALA A 633 -20.87 -5.49 -2.63
CA ALA A 633 -20.58 -4.22 -3.29
C ALA A 633 -21.55 -3.15 -2.80
N LYS A 634 -21.05 -1.95 -2.50
CA LYS A 634 -21.90 -0.80 -2.19
C LYS A 634 -22.77 -0.48 -3.42
N PRO A 635 -24.06 -0.18 -3.24
CA PRO A 635 -24.92 0.24 -4.36
C PRO A 635 -24.46 1.58 -4.92
N PHE A 636 -25.24 2.17 -5.80
CA PHE A 636 -24.94 3.51 -6.33
C PHE A 636 -24.65 4.51 -5.21
N THR A 637 -23.53 5.20 -5.32
CA THR A 637 -23.14 6.28 -4.41
C THR A 637 -22.74 7.52 -5.20
N TRP A 638 -23.02 8.66 -4.61
CA TRP A 638 -22.52 9.94 -5.08
C TRP A 638 -21.89 10.70 -3.93
N GLU A 639 -20.92 11.55 -4.24
CA GLU A 639 -20.25 12.44 -3.30
C GLU A 639 -19.85 13.74 -4.02
N ILE A 640 -20.12 14.86 -3.39
CA ILE A 640 -19.71 16.19 -3.83
C ILE A 640 -18.75 16.76 -2.78
N GLU A 641 -17.62 17.26 -3.23
CA GLU A 641 -16.62 17.91 -2.40
C GLU A 641 -16.44 19.36 -2.80
N LEU A 642 -16.42 20.24 -1.83
CA LEU A 642 -16.04 21.63 -1.96
C LEU A 642 -14.77 21.87 -1.15
N GLY A 643 -13.73 22.34 -1.79
CA GLY A 643 -12.45 22.67 -1.18
C GLY A 643 -12.00 24.08 -1.50
N TYR A 644 -11.23 24.67 -0.61
CA TYR A 644 -10.61 25.96 -0.84
C TYR A 644 -9.13 25.93 -0.44
N ASN A 645 -8.28 26.30 -1.38
CA ASN A 645 -6.84 26.42 -1.18
C ASN A 645 -6.48 27.89 -1.02
N PHE A 646 -6.00 28.27 0.17
CA PHE A 646 -5.70 29.65 0.57
C PHE A 646 -4.34 30.14 0.08
#